data_55cdc4bfba1f4925eabb9be5388afb97
#
_entry.id   55cdc4bfba1f4925eabb9be5388afb97
#
_cell.length_a   1.000
_cell.length_b   1.000
_cell.length_c   1.000
_cell.angle_alpha   90.00
_cell.angle_beta   90.00
_cell.angle_gamma   90.00
#
_symmetry.space_group_name_H-M   'P 1'
#
loop_
_entity.id
_entity.type
_entity.pdbx_description
1 polymer ?
#
loop_
_entity_poly.entity_id
_entity_poly.type
_entity_poly.pdbx_seq_one_letter_code
_entity_poly.pdbx_strand_id
1 'polypeptide(L)'
;MSVSERVATERGEQLGESVGYKVRLEGIKGKDTCLLFCTTGVLLRRLIVDRKLKGITHVIVDEIHERGMNEDFLLIVLKDLLPHRPDLRVILMSATMNANLFSSYFGGAPVIHIPGFTYPVRSHFLENVLEMTAHRLTEYNQIDDYGQDKAWKMQKQVHYRRKKSQIASAVEDALDAADFRGYNRRTQESLSCWNPDSIGFNLIENVLCHIVKKERPGAVLVFMTGWDDINSLKDQLQAHPVLGDPNKTLLLTCHSSMPSSEQRLIFNEVETGVRKIVLATNMAETSITINDVVFVVDCGKAKETSYDALNNTPCLLPSWISKAAARQRRGRAGRVQPGECYHLYPRCVYDAFSDYQLPELLRAPLQSLCLQIKSLQLGDISHFLSRALEPPEPLSVQNAVEYLKVIGALDTNEDLTILGKHLSMLPVEPKLGKMLLLGGILNCLDPIMTVVAGLSVRDPFLMPLEKKHLAESAKALFAANDYSDHLTLVSAYNGWREAESQDCGYEYCWKNFLSPQALRAIHSLRKQFFKLLTDTGLVDKQNEDSSTCSNDKNLVRAVICAGLFPGISSVVNKEKSIALKTMEDGSVLLYSNSVNGEVSRIPYPWLTFNEKVKVNTVFLRDSTGVSDSILLLFGGCLSQGGLDGHLKMMGGYLEFFMKPAVANMYLLLKRELDEMIHNKLAEPSLNMQSFQELMMAARLLISEDNCEGRFVYGLPIAVKNVSLKKADSGCENSKNELQTLLTRAGHGLPIYKTKELKHNQFLSTVFFNGQSFSGETCSTKKLAEKTAAFEALRWLKGGPNGYIDSSLMDNVYNQHDVGVRGGGDNSKNELQTVLSKAGHEPPTYKTKEWKNNQFISTVIFAGMSFAGEPCSSKKLAEKNAAAQALQWLNGGNDLSSDYSMNTFSVCDRVPSKHRDFRDAEKRSLLYASKWA
;
A
#
# COMPACT_ATOMS: atom_id res chain seq x y z
N MET A 1 2.00 25.00 -17.52
CA MET A 1 1.41 26.35 -17.65
C MET A 1 2.45 27.42 -17.48
N SER A 2 3.03 27.66 -16.32
CA SER A 2 3.98 28.77 -16.08
C SER A 2 5.16 28.81 -17.07
N VAL A 3 5.73 27.66 -17.43
CA VAL A 3 6.83 27.59 -18.40
C VAL A 3 6.35 27.96 -19.80
N SER A 4 5.18 27.49 -20.22
CA SER A 4 4.64 27.85 -21.55
C SER A 4 4.25 29.33 -21.62
N GLU A 5 3.69 29.89 -20.55
CA GLU A 5 3.41 31.33 -20.44
C GLU A 5 4.68 32.18 -20.52
N ARG A 6 5.71 31.74 -19.80
CA ARG A 6 7.02 32.39 -19.82
C ARG A 6 7.63 32.38 -21.22
N VAL A 7 7.63 31.24 -21.89
CA VAL A 7 8.17 31.12 -23.25
C VAL A 7 7.39 31.97 -24.24
N ALA A 8 6.05 31.99 -24.19
CA ALA A 8 5.23 32.85 -25.02
C ALA A 8 5.56 34.33 -24.78
N THR A 9 5.68 34.75 -23.50
CA THR A 9 6.05 36.12 -23.15
C THR A 9 7.44 36.49 -23.67
N GLU A 10 8.44 35.63 -23.55
CA GLU A 10 9.80 35.88 -24.06
C GLU A 10 9.83 35.96 -25.59
N ARG A 11 8.91 35.29 -26.28
CA ARG A 11 8.73 35.37 -27.74
C ARG A 11 7.90 36.59 -28.19
N GLY A 12 7.28 37.28 -27.23
CA GLY A 12 6.41 38.43 -27.52
C GLY A 12 5.09 38.07 -28.17
N GLU A 13 4.58 36.88 -27.92
CA GLU A 13 3.33 36.34 -28.50
C GLU A 13 2.34 35.91 -27.40
N GLN A 14 1.07 35.76 -27.77
CA GLN A 14 0.07 35.26 -26.83
C GLN A 14 0.13 33.71 -26.75
N LEU A 15 -0.17 33.21 -25.54
CA LEU A 15 -0.27 31.76 -25.35
C LEU A 15 -1.40 31.16 -26.21
N GLY A 16 -1.08 30.15 -26.99
CA GLY A 16 -2.00 29.53 -27.95
C GLY A 16 -1.66 29.85 -29.43
N GLU A 17 -0.76 30.80 -29.69
CA GLU A 17 -0.20 31.05 -31.03
C GLU A 17 0.83 29.95 -31.35
N SER A 18 2.12 30.26 -31.38
CA SER A 18 3.15 29.26 -31.69
C SER A 18 3.48 28.36 -30.47
N VAL A 19 3.23 28.84 -29.24
CA VAL A 19 3.43 28.12 -27.97
C VAL A 19 2.10 27.82 -27.31
N GLY A 20 1.89 26.55 -26.93
CA GLY A 20 0.68 26.14 -26.23
C GLY A 20 0.98 25.14 -25.09
N TYR A 21 -0.04 24.81 -24.32
CA TYR A 21 0.05 23.72 -23.35
C TYR A 21 -1.19 22.84 -23.36
N LYS A 22 -1.01 21.61 -22.85
CA LYS A 22 -2.09 20.66 -22.61
C LYS A 22 -1.80 19.85 -21.35
N VAL A 23 -2.64 20.00 -20.35
CA VAL A 23 -2.65 19.19 -19.13
C VAL A 23 -3.95 18.38 -19.06
N ARG A 24 -4.12 17.55 -18.05
CA ARG A 24 -5.26 16.62 -17.93
C ARG A 24 -6.63 17.31 -18.07
N LEU A 25 -6.77 18.51 -17.53
CA LEU A 25 -8.06 19.17 -17.35
C LEU A 25 -8.26 20.37 -18.28
N GLU A 26 -7.17 20.95 -18.79
CA GLU A 26 -7.21 22.16 -19.58
C GLU A 26 -6.09 22.20 -20.61
N GLY A 27 -6.19 23.10 -21.57
CA GLY A 27 -5.16 23.33 -22.55
C GLY A 27 -5.48 24.52 -23.43
N ILE A 28 -4.44 25.25 -23.78
CA ILE A 28 -4.50 26.34 -24.77
C ILE A 28 -3.57 25.99 -25.90
N LYS A 29 -4.13 25.82 -27.10
CA LYS A 29 -3.39 25.60 -28.35
C LYS A 29 -4.18 26.14 -29.53
N GLY A 30 -3.49 26.66 -30.49
CA GLY A 30 -4.04 27.09 -31.80
C GLY A 30 -3.66 26.15 -32.94
N LYS A 31 -4.01 26.54 -34.16
CA LYS A 31 -3.64 25.79 -35.38
C LYS A 31 -2.14 25.87 -35.68
N ASP A 32 -1.52 26.97 -35.30
CA ASP A 32 -0.12 27.30 -35.58
C ASP A 32 0.81 26.91 -34.40
N THR A 33 0.27 26.26 -33.34
CA THR A 33 1.07 25.82 -32.22
C THR A 33 2.07 24.76 -32.63
N CYS A 34 3.36 25.13 -32.62
CA CYS A 34 4.47 24.24 -32.96
C CYS A 34 5.24 23.76 -31.72
N LEU A 35 5.18 24.50 -30.60
CA LEU A 35 5.73 24.05 -29.29
C LEU A 35 4.60 23.81 -28.29
N LEU A 36 4.35 22.54 -27.98
CA LEU A 36 3.29 22.12 -27.07
C LEU A 36 3.87 21.58 -25.76
N PHE A 37 3.69 22.29 -24.67
CA PHE A 37 4.00 21.77 -23.34
C PHE A 37 2.87 20.84 -22.85
N CYS A 38 3.20 19.64 -22.44
CA CYS A 38 2.19 18.71 -21.93
C CYS A 38 2.75 17.84 -20.81
N THR A 39 1.85 17.30 -19.97
CA THR A 39 2.25 16.27 -19.02
C THR A 39 2.49 14.95 -19.74
N THR A 40 3.39 14.13 -19.23
CA THR A 40 3.76 12.82 -19.78
C THR A 40 2.53 11.93 -20.02
N GLY A 41 1.57 11.90 -19.09
CA GLY A 41 0.32 11.17 -19.26
C GLY A 41 -0.55 11.63 -20.44
N VAL A 42 -0.48 12.90 -20.85
CA VAL A 42 -1.17 13.39 -22.06
C VAL A 42 -0.50 12.85 -23.33
N LEU A 43 0.82 12.79 -23.36
CA LEU A 43 1.56 12.23 -24.50
C LEU A 43 1.33 10.72 -24.61
N LEU A 44 1.36 9.99 -23.49
CA LEU A 44 1.06 8.55 -23.46
C LEU A 44 -0.35 8.24 -23.99
N ARG A 45 -1.34 9.04 -23.64
CA ARG A 45 -2.70 8.89 -24.23
C ARG A 45 -2.77 9.19 -25.71
N ARG A 46 -1.99 10.16 -26.18
CA ARG A 46 -1.91 10.40 -27.62
C ARG A 46 -1.35 9.17 -28.35
N LEU A 47 -0.39 8.47 -27.76
CA LEU A 47 0.19 7.23 -28.30
C LEU A 47 -0.84 6.08 -28.40
N ILE A 48 -1.91 6.08 -27.60
CA ILE A 48 -3.00 5.09 -27.74
C ILE A 48 -3.71 5.27 -29.09
N VAL A 49 -3.92 6.51 -29.52
CA VAL A 49 -4.64 6.84 -30.76
C VAL A 49 -3.69 6.94 -31.92
N ASP A 50 -2.53 7.54 -31.75
CA ASP A 50 -1.50 7.77 -32.78
C ASP A 50 -0.16 7.19 -32.34
N ARG A 51 0.02 5.89 -32.53
CA ARG A 51 1.22 5.14 -32.13
C ARG A 51 2.51 5.66 -32.78
N LYS A 52 2.41 6.31 -33.92
CA LYS A 52 3.56 6.82 -34.68
C LYS A 52 3.84 8.29 -34.42
N LEU A 53 3.07 8.98 -33.57
CA LEU A 53 3.19 10.42 -33.30
C LEU A 53 3.29 11.24 -34.60
N LYS A 54 2.38 11.01 -35.54
CA LYS A 54 2.38 11.71 -36.84
C LYS A 54 2.33 13.22 -36.66
N GLY A 55 3.15 13.95 -37.40
CA GLY A 55 3.25 15.40 -37.33
C GLY A 55 4.08 15.93 -36.14
N ILE A 56 4.65 15.05 -35.31
CA ILE A 56 5.62 15.42 -34.29
C ILE A 56 7.01 15.07 -34.78
N THR A 57 7.90 16.05 -34.75
CA THR A 57 9.30 15.92 -35.18
C THR A 57 10.25 15.78 -33.98
N HIS A 58 9.92 16.39 -32.87
CA HIS A 58 10.74 16.40 -31.66
C HIS A 58 9.88 16.07 -30.44
N VAL A 59 10.40 15.22 -29.57
CA VAL A 59 9.88 14.96 -28.21
C VAL A 59 10.97 15.33 -27.22
N ILE A 60 10.66 16.27 -26.34
CA ILE A 60 11.55 16.73 -25.29
C ILE A 60 10.98 16.21 -23.96
N VAL A 61 11.76 15.41 -23.24
CA VAL A 61 11.40 14.90 -21.91
C VAL A 61 12.27 15.62 -20.90
N ASP A 62 11.64 16.48 -20.12
CA ASP A 62 12.31 17.28 -19.11
C ASP A 62 12.28 16.59 -17.74
N GLU A 63 13.23 16.95 -16.88
CA GLU A 63 13.34 16.48 -15.50
C GLU A 63 13.39 14.95 -15.36
N ILE A 64 14.00 14.24 -16.33
CA ILE A 64 14.05 12.76 -16.35
C ILE A 64 14.70 12.15 -15.10
N HIS A 65 15.46 12.94 -14.35
CA HIS A 65 16.09 12.50 -13.11
C HIS A 65 15.11 12.29 -11.94
N GLU A 66 13.88 12.78 -12.06
CA GLU A 66 12.81 12.51 -11.09
C GLU A 66 12.33 11.06 -11.16
N ARG A 67 12.60 10.37 -12.30
CA ARG A 67 12.31 8.95 -12.50
C ARG A 67 10.88 8.57 -12.12
N GLY A 68 9.89 9.41 -12.50
CA GLY A 68 8.48 9.10 -12.33
C GLY A 68 8.04 7.90 -13.19
N MET A 69 6.99 7.21 -12.77
CA MET A 69 6.48 6.00 -13.43
C MET A 69 6.12 6.24 -14.92
N ASN A 70 5.45 7.36 -15.20
CA ASN A 70 5.05 7.69 -16.57
C ASN A 70 6.25 8.07 -17.45
N GLU A 71 7.26 8.71 -16.88
CA GLU A 71 8.51 9.10 -17.54
C GLU A 71 9.31 7.86 -17.92
N ASP A 72 9.54 6.94 -17.01
CA ASP A 72 10.24 5.68 -17.29
C ASP A 72 9.48 4.83 -18.31
N PHE A 73 8.14 4.76 -18.22
CA PHE A 73 7.31 4.10 -19.21
C PHE A 73 7.43 4.75 -20.60
N LEU A 74 7.39 6.08 -20.65
CA LEU A 74 7.56 6.82 -21.91
C LEU A 74 8.93 6.54 -22.55
N LEU A 75 9.99 6.42 -21.74
CA LEU A 75 11.34 6.10 -22.26
C LEU A 75 11.37 4.73 -22.97
N ILE A 76 10.69 3.70 -22.43
CA ILE A 76 10.60 2.40 -23.08
C ILE A 76 9.90 2.54 -24.44
N VAL A 77 8.73 3.21 -24.44
CA VAL A 77 7.92 3.41 -25.64
C VAL A 77 8.66 4.22 -26.71
N LEU A 78 9.38 5.28 -26.31
CA LEU A 78 10.18 6.09 -27.23
C LEU A 78 11.36 5.30 -27.79
N LYS A 79 12.02 4.47 -26.99
CA LYS A 79 13.10 3.59 -27.45
C LYS A 79 12.61 2.59 -28.51
N ASP A 80 11.41 2.03 -28.33
CA ASP A 80 10.78 1.14 -29.29
C ASP A 80 10.30 1.88 -30.54
N LEU A 81 9.93 3.16 -30.43
CA LEU A 81 9.43 3.96 -31.53
C LEU A 81 10.56 4.46 -32.46
N LEU A 82 11.72 4.81 -31.92
CA LEU A 82 12.83 5.41 -32.67
C LEU A 82 13.27 4.62 -33.93
N PRO A 83 13.39 3.27 -33.90
CA PRO A 83 13.72 2.49 -35.10
C PRO A 83 12.66 2.60 -36.20
N HIS A 84 11.38 2.85 -35.85
CA HIS A 84 10.24 2.95 -36.77
C HIS A 84 9.97 4.40 -37.22
N ARG A 85 10.66 5.37 -36.62
CA ARG A 85 10.53 6.81 -36.85
C ARG A 85 11.93 7.47 -36.86
N PRO A 86 12.75 7.22 -37.89
CA PRO A 86 14.10 7.79 -38.00
C PRO A 86 14.13 9.32 -38.14
N ASP A 87 13.01 9.94 -38.47
CA ASP A 87 12.79 11.40 -38.52
C ASP A 87 12.51 12.01 -37.13
N LEU A 88 12.10 11.20 -36.15
CA LEU A 88 11.80 11.68 -34.78
C LEU A 88 13.11 11.95 -34.00
N ARG A 89 13.17 13.11 -33.36
CA ARG A 89 14.28 13.46 -32.43
C ARG A 89 13.77 13.41 -31.03
N VAL A 90 14.50 12.69 -30.16
CA VAL A 90 14.21 12.60 -28.73
C VAL A 90 15.32 13.34 -27.98
N ILE A 91 14.93 14.30 -27.15
CA ILE A 91 15.82 15.09 -26.32
C ILE A 91 15.44 14.85 -24.86
N LEU A 92 16.40 14.38 -24.06
CA LEU A 92 16.23 14.16 -22.63
C LEU A 92 16.93 15.27 -21.88
N MET A 93 16.24 15.88 -20.89
CA MET A 93 16.82 16.94 -20.07
C MET A 93 16.87 16.52 -18.62
N SER A 94 17.97 16.83 -17.94
CA SER A 94 18.20 16.45 -16.53
C SER A 94 19.04 17.50 -15.82
N ALA A 95 18.68 17.80 -14.59
CA ALA A 95 19.47 18.67 -13.71
C ALA A 95 20.61 17.95 -12.98
N THR A 96 20.67 16.61 -13.02
CA THR A 96 21.63 15.79 -12.29
C THR A 96 22.55 14.98 -13.22
N MET A 97 23.71 14.54 -12.71
CA MET A 97 24.82 14.00 -13.49
C MET A 97 24.69 12.52 -13.92
N ASN A 98 23.51 11.87 -13.85
CA ASN A 98 23.36 10.48 -14.29
C ASN A 98 23.13 10.32 -15.82
N ALA A 99 23.69 11.25 -16.61
CA ALA A 99 23.54 11.28 -18.05
C ALA A 99 24.02 10.00 -18.76
N ASN A 100 25.07 9.36 -18.21
CA ASN A 100 25.64 8.14 -18.79
C ASN A 100 24.67 6.96 -18.81
N LEU A 101 23.82 6.82 -17.78
CA LEU A 101 22.80 5.77 -17.70
C LEU A 101 21.80 5.91 -18.87
N PHE A 102 21.30 7.13 -19.10
CA PHE A 102 20.35 7.40 -20.19
C PHE A 102 21.03 7.32 -21.56
N SER A 103 22.25 7.82 -21.68
CA SER A 103 23.04 7.71 -22.93
C SER A 103 23.22 6.24 -23.33
N SER A 104 23.65 5.39 -22.40
CA SER A 104 23.83 3.95 -22.64
C SER A 104 22.51 3.27 -22.98
N TYR A 105 21.42 3.63 -22.31
CA TYR A 105 20.09 3.07 -22.57
C TYR A 105 19.61 3.35 -23.99
N PHE A 106 19.91 4.52 -24.55
CA PHE A 106 19.61 4.89 -25.94
C PHE A 106 20.78 4.63 -26.92
N GLY A 107 21.62 3.64 -26.65
CA GLY A 107 22.67 3.16 -27.56
C GLY A 107 23.85 4.12 -27.75
N GLY A 108 24.22 4.86 -26.70
CA GLY A 108 25.33 5.80 -26.72
C GLY A 108 24.94 7.19 -27.24
N ALA A 109 23.73 7.65 -26.93
CA ALA A 109 23.26 8.99 -27.31
C ALA A 109 24.22 10.08 -26.82
N PRO A 110 24.51 11.14 -27.63
CA PRO A 110 25.44 12.19 -27.23
C PRO A 110 24.92 12.98 -26.02
N VAL A 111 25.83 13.33 -25.13
CA VAL A 111 25.55 14.11 -23.92
C VAL A 111 26.10 15.52 -24.10
N ILE A 112 25.25 16.51 -23.90
CA ILE A 112 25.62 17.93 -23.94
C ILE A 112 25.48 18.48 -22.51
N HIS A 113 26.59 19.03 -21.99
CA HIS A 113 26.58 19.69 -20.70
C HIS A 113 26.40 21.20 -20.87
N ILE A 114 25.33 21.75 -20.28
CA ILE A 114 25.07 23.18 -20.26
C ILE A 114 25.37 23.69 -18.85
N PRO A 115 26.42 24.47 -18.64
CA PRO A 115 26.77 25.00 -17.32
C PRO A 115 25.63 25.93 -16.80
N GLY A 116 25.09 25.59 -15.65
CA GLY A 116 24.13 26.46 -14.96
C GLY A 116 24.84 27.59 -14.24
N PHE A 117 24.19 28.75 -14.16
CA PHE A 117 24.68 29.84 -13.35
C PHE A 117 24.17 29.69 -11.92
N THR A 118 25.05 29.30 -11.01
CA THR A 118 24.75 29.19 -9.57
C THR A 118 25.89 29.83 -8.76
N TYR A 119 25.52 30.51 -7.69
CA TYR A 119 26.48 31.01 -6.74
C TYR A 119 27.03 29.88 -5.85
N PRO A 120 28.25 30.01 -5.34
CA PRO A 120 28.83 29.01 -4.43
C PRO A 120 28.03 28.94 -3.13
N VAL A 121 27.78 27.69 -2.66
CA VAL A 121 27.13 27.42 -1.39
C VAL A 121 28.06 26.69 -0.47
N ARG A 122 28.36 27.28 0.70
CA ARG A 122 29.16 26.66 1.75
C ARG A 122 28.33 25.63 2.51
N SER A 123 28.84 24.41 2.58
CA SER A 123 28.18 23.31 3.33
C SER A 123 28.79 23.18 4.72
N HIS A 124 27.94 23.08 5.72
CA HIS A 124 28.28 22.78 7.11
C HIS A 124 27.58 21.49 7.51
N PHE A 125 28.34 20.43 7.82
CA PHE A 125 27.78 19.18 8.33
C PHE A 125 27.58 19.24 9.85
N LEU A 126 26.91 18.28 10.44
CA LEU A 126 26.52 18.28 11.84
C LEU A 126 27.68 18.57 12.77
N GLU A 127 28.88 18.03 12.50
CA GLU A 127 30.07 18.25 13.26
C GLU A 127 30.42 19.77 13.35
N ASN A 128 30.38 20.43 12.20
CA ASN A 128 30.65 21.87 12.12
C ASN A 128 29.50 22.69 12.73
N VAL A 129 28.23 22.23 12.54
CA VAL A 129 27.05 22.89 13.09
C VAL A 129 27.09 22.89 14.62
N LEU A 130 27.46 21.79 15.24
CA LEU A 130 27.61 21.70 16.70
C LEU A 130 28.70 22.61 17.25
N GLU A 131 29.83 22.72 16.55
CA GLU A 131 30.91 23.66 16.94
C GLU A 131 30.50 25.12 16.79
N MET A 132 29.83 25.47 15.69
CA MET A 132 29.37 26.83 15.40
C MET A 132 28.28 27.31 16.33
N THR A 133 27.34 26.45 16.71
CA THR A 133 26.22 26.78 17.56
C THR A 133 26.47 26.55 19.04
N ALA A 134 27.58 25.84 19.38
CA ALA A 134 27.87 25.35 20.73
C ALA A 134 26.73 24.51 21.33
N HIS A 135 25.85 23.95 20.49
CA HIS A 135 24.74 23.11 20.93
C HIS A 135 25.27 21.75 21.40
N ARG A 136 24.76 21.27 22.54
CA ARG A 136 25.12 19.96 23.09
C ARG A 136 23.95 18.99 22.88
N LEU A 137 24.20 17.92 22.13
CA LEU A 137 23.26 16.81 22.03
C LEU A 137 23.40 15.88 23.24
N THR A 138 22.28 15.43 23.75
CA THR A 138 22.19 14.44 24.82
C THR A 138 21.11 13.43 24.45
N GLU A 139 21.05 12.30 25.13
CA GLU A 139 19.98 11.30 24.91
C GLU A 139 18.57 11.84 25.19
N TYR A 140 18.45 12.92 25.96
CA TYR A 140 17.18 13.47 26.42
C TYR A 140 16.68 14.67 25.60
N ASN A 141 17.54 15.41 24.91
CA ASN A 141 17.15 16.61 24.15
C ASN A 141 16.97 16.38 22.65
N GLN A 142 17.00 15.14 22.20
CA GLN A 142 16.74 14.74 20.81
C GLN A 142 15.35 14.12 20.62
N ILE A 143 14.53 14.15 21.67
CA ILE A 143 13.12 13.76 21.59
C ILE A 143 12.41 14.92 20.90
N ASP A 144 12.14 14.75 19.64
CA ASP A 144 11.28 15.64 18.87
C ASP A 144 9.88 15.55 19.50
N ASP A 145 9.39 16.64 20.03
CA ASP A 145 8.29 16.83 20.93
C ASP A 145 6.98 16.06 20.64
N TYR A 146 7.06 14.76 20.68
CA TYR A 146 5.91 13.87 20.80
C TYR A 146 5.73 13.52 22.28
N GLY A 147 5.24 14.43 23.09
CA GLY A 147 5.00 14.32 24.53
C GLY A 147 5.38 13.00 25.22
N GLN A 148 5.72 13.00 26.47
CA GLN A 148 6.25 11.83 27.22
C GLN A 148 5.48 10.53 27.01
N ASP A 149 4.19 10.57 26.65
CA ASP A 149 3.35 9.39 26.33
C ASP A 149 3.73 8.70 25.02
N LYS A 150 4.30 9.42 24.05
CA LYS A 150 4.77 8.83 22.79
C LYS A 150 6.19 8.28 22.91
N ALA A 151 7.06 8.88 23.73
CA ALA A 151 8.41 8.36 23.98
C ALA A 151 8.38 6.94 24.57
N TRP A 152 7.47 6.65 25.50
CA TRP A 152 7.29 5.31 26.05
C TRP A 152 6.73 4.29 25.03
N LYS A 153 5.84 4.72 24.14
CA LYS A 153 5.34 3.90 23.01
C LYS A 153 6.43 3.65 21.97
N MET A 154 7.31 4.61 21.71
CA MET A 154 8.46 4.46 20.83
C MET A 154 9.52 3.50 21.39
N GLN A 155 9.85 3.55 22.68
CA GLN A 155 10.77 2.58 23.30
C GLN A 155 10.28 1.13 23.20
N LYS A 156 8.97 0.88 23.32
CA LYS A 156 8.40 -0.45 23.06
C LYS A 156 8.45 -0.86 21.59
N GLN A 157 8.42 0.08 20.65
CA GLN A 157 8.46 -0.18 19.19
C GLN A 157 9.88 -0.40 18.65
N VAL A 158 10.93 0.09 19.31
CA VAL A 158 12.33 -0.13 18.92
C VAL A 158 12.68 -1.63 18.87
N HIS A 159 12.07 -2.47 19.71
CA HIS A 159 12.24 -3.93 19.64
C HIS A 159 11.58 -4.60 18.42
N TYR A 160 10.60 -3.94 17.76
CA TYR A 160 9.90 -4.46 16.58
C TYR A 160 10.46 -3.93 15.25
N ARG A 161 11.33 -2.90 15.27
CA ARG A 161 11.90 -2.22 14.10
C ARG A 161 13.03 -2.96 13.36
N ARG A 162 13.31 -4.22 13.65
CA ARG A 162 14.42 -4.99 13.04
C ARG A 162 14.12 -5.57 11.64
N LYS A 163 13.41 -4.87 10.77
CA LYS A 163 13.57 -4.98 9.32
C LYS A 163 14.05 -3.63 8.79
N LYS A 164 15.34 -3.37 8.99
CA LYS A 164 16.03 -2.20 8.46
C LYS A 164 16.06 -2.25 6.95
N SER A 165 15.76 -1.12 6.29
CA SER A 165 16.08 -0.95 4.88
C SER A 165 17.60 -1.09 4.71
N GLN A 166 18.07 -1.53 3.55
CA GLN A 166 19.53 -1.64 3.29
C GLN A 166 20.28 -0.31 3.52
N ILE A 167 19.60 0.82 3.28
CA ILE A 167 20.14 2.18 3.50
C ILE A 167 20.32 2.46 5.00
N ALA A 168 19.43 1.99 5.88
CA ALA A 168 19.60 2.19 7.32
C ALA A 168 20.79 1.42 7.89
N SER A 169 21.07 0.22 7.35
CA SER A 169 22.27 -0.52 7.76
C SER A 169 23.56 0.17 7.29
N ALA A 170 23.61 0.69 6.06
CA ALA A 170 24.78 1.41 5.54
C ALA A 170 25.07 2.69 6.34
N VAL A 171 24.04 3.38 6.84
CA VAL A 171 24.22 4.57 7.70
C VAL A 171 24.77 4.18 9.08
N GLU A 172 24.31 3.07 9.66
CA GLU A 172 24.86 2.58 10.94
C GLU A 172 26.30 2.12 10.78
N ASP A 173 26.60 1.34 9.73
CA ASP A 173 27.96 0.92 9.42
C ASP A 173 28.91 2.11 9.22
N ALA A 174 28.42 3.19 8.59
CA ALA A 174 29.18 4.42 8.38
C ALA A 174 29.41 5.20 9.69
N LEU A 175 28.45 5.22 10.60
CA LEU A 175 28.57 5.83 11.92
C LEU A 175 29.55 5.05 12.80
N ASP A 176 29.49 3.72 12.78
CA ASP A 176 30.37 2.86 13.55
C ASP A 176 31.84 2.95 13.07
N ALA A 177 32.03 3.21 11.77
CA ALA A 177 33.37 3.40 11.18
C ALA A 177 33.91 4.84 11.26
N ALA A 178 33.11 5.81 11.74
CA ALA A 178 33.44 7.20 11.71
C ALA A 178 34.51 7.59 12.77
N ASP A 179 35.49 8.40 12.36
CA ASP A 179 36.50 8.98 13.27
C ASP A 179 36.20 10.47 13.50
N PHE A 180 35.76 10.80 14.71
CA PHE A 180 35.46 12.18 15.12
C PHE A 180 36.55 12.80 15.98
N ARG A 181 37.74 12.20 16.11
CA ARG A 181 38.85 12.66 16.98
C ARG A 181 39.39 14.03 16.61
N GLY A 182 39.15 14.51 15.38
CA GLY A 182 39.58 15.85 14.93
C GLY A 182 38.72 17.02 15.46
N TYR A 183 37.59 16.75 16.09
CA TYR A 183 36.69 17.76 16.65
C TYR A 183 36.86 17.90 18.15
N ASN A 184 36.35 19.02 18.71
CA ASN A 184 36.47 19.23 20.17
C ASN A 184 35.69 18.14 20.96
N ARG A 185 36.10 17.94 22.23
CA ARG A 185 35.52 16.88 23.08
C ARG A 185 34.01 16.97 23.23
N ARG A 186 33.45 18.18 23.32
CA ARG A 186 31.97 18.37 23.43
C ARG A 186 31.25 17.93 22.16
N THR A 187 31.83 18.21 21.00
CA THR A 187 31.28 17.75 19.71
C THR A 187 31.35 16.23 19.59
N GLN A 188 32.48 15.62 20.03
CA GLN A 188 32.60 14.16 20.07
C GLN A 188 31.53 13.51 20.97
N GLU A 189 31.33 14.03 22.20
CA GLU A 189 30.29 13.58 23.11
C GLU A 189 28.88 13.76 22.51
N SER A 190 28.61 14.86 21.83
CA SER A 190 27.33 15.09 21.17
C SER A 190 27.08 14.14 19.99
N LEU A 191 28.11 13.88 19.18
CA LEU A 191 28.00 12.96 18.05
C LEU A 191 27.79 11.51 18.50
N SER A 192 28.39 11.10 19.62
CA SER A 192 28.15 9.77 20.20
C SER A 192 26.73 9.57 20.72
N CYS A 193 26.06 10.66 21.12
CA CYS A 193 24.66 10.65 21.56
C CYS A 193 23.68 10.89 20.39
N TRP A 194 24.15 11.26 19.19
CA TRP A 194 23.28 11.61 18.09
C TRP A 194 22.38 10.44 17.65
N ASN A 195 21.08 10.71 17.57
CA ASN A 195 20.07 9.72 17.18
C ASN A 195 19.69 9.91 15.70
N PRO A 196 20.07 8.98 14.80
CA PRO A 196 19.73 9.08 13.38
C PRO A 196 18.23 9.02 13.10
N ASP A 197 17.37 8.56 14.01
CA ASP A 197 15.93 8.51 13.86
C ASP A 197 15.23 9.82 14.23
N SER A 198 15.87 10.70 14.99
CA SER A 198 15.34 12.01 15.38
C SER A 198 15.54 13.05 14.28
N ILE A 199 14.65 14.05 14.21
CA ILE A 199 14.80 15.22 13.32
C ILE A 199 15.61 16.30 13.99
N GLY A 200 15.54 16.42 15.30
CA GLY A 200 16.33 17.37 16.10
C GLY A 200 15.75 18.78 16.09
N PHE A 201 14.50 18.98 16.50
CA PHE A 201 13.83 20.30 16.55
C PHE A 201 14.61 21.33 17.37
N ASN A 202 15.14 20.94 18.52
CA ASN A 202 15.97 21.84 19.35
C ASN A 202 17.26 22.25 18.65
N LEU A 203 17.84 21.36 17.83
CA LEU A 203 19.01 21.69 17.01
C LEU A 203 18.62 22.68 15.91
N ILE A 204 17.49 22.44 15.22
CA ILE A 204 16.98 23.38 14.19
C ILE A 204 16.76 24.77 14.80
N GLU A 205 16.12 24.87 15.96
CA GLU A 205 15.90 26.12 16.68
C GLU A 205 17.21 26.85 16.95
N ASN A 206 18.21 26.14 17.45
CA ASN A 206 19.54 26.72 17.72
C ASN A 206 20.25 27.21 16.44
N VAL A 207 20.15 26.44 15.34
CA VAL A 207 20.70 26.83 14.04
C VAL A 207 19.98 28.09 13.52
N LEU A 208 18.66 28.16 13.64
CA LEU A 208 17.88 29.33 13.24
C LEU A 208 18.26 30.56 14.08
N CYS A 209 18.41 30.42 15.40
CA CYS A 209 18.91 31.46 16.26
C CYS A 209 20.32 31.95 15.85
N HIS A 210 21.19 31.02 15.47
CA HIS A 210 22.53 31.36 14.96
C HIS A 210 22.45 32.16 13.65
N ILE A 211 21.55 31.74 12.71
CA ILE A 211 21.36 32.42 11.43
C ILE A 211 20.74 33.82 11.62
N VAL A 212 19.75 33.96 12.50
CA VAL A 212 19.09 35.25 12.77
C VAL A 212 20.08 36.28 13.35
N LYS A 213 21.05 35.84 14.12
CA LYS A 213 22.13 36.69 14.65
C LYS A 213 23.10 37.16 13.57
N LYS A 214 23.13 36.52 12.39
CA LYS A 214 23.98 36.97 11.27
C LYS A 214 23.36 38.21 10.63
N GLU A 215 24.17 39.22 10.42
CA GLU A 215 23.74 40.48 9.78
C GLU A 215 23.44 40.32 8.29
N ARG A 216 23.91 39.26 7.66
CA ARG A 216 23.69 38.99 6.24
C ARG A 216 22.22 38.76 5.94
N PRO A 217 21.59 39.57 5.03
CA PRO A 217 20.19 39.40 4.65
C PRO A 217 19.93 38.10 3.85
N GLY A 218 18.66 37.69 3.81
CA GLY A 218 18.19 36.54 3.03
C GLY A 218 17.28 35.61 3.81
N ALA A 219 16.44 34.92 3.10
CA ALA A 219 15.51 33.95 3.68
C ALA A 219 16.19 32.62 4.07
N VAL A 220 15.60 31.92 5.02
CA VAL A 220 16.00 30.59 5.45
C VAL A 220 14.97 29.58 4.96
N LEU A 221 15.40 28.51 4.29
CA LEU A 221 14.60 27.38 3.90
C LEU A 221 14.97 26.16 4.74
N VAL A 222 14.01 25.62 5.49
CA VAL A 222 14.18 24.46 6.37
C VAL A 222 13.46 23.28 5.75
N PHE A 223 14.19 22.21 5.42
CA PHE A 223 13.62 20.98 4.89
C PHE A 223 13.21 20.04 6.01
N MET A 224 11.93 19.66 6.02
CA MET A 224 11.28 18.80 7.00
C MET A 224 10.69 17.55 6.33
N THR A 225 10.34 16.54 7.11
CA THR A 225 9.85 15.24 6.58
C THR A 225 8.39 15.29 6.17
N GLY A 226 7.54 16.03 6.87
CA GLY A 226 6.10 16.04 6.60
C GLY A 226 5.34 17.12 7.35
N TRP A 227 4.03 17.17 7.13
CA TRP A 227 3.15 18.21 7.68
C TRP A 227 3.12 18.24 9.22
N ASP A 228 3.08 17.05 9.85
CA ASP A 228 3.05 16.96 11.31
C ASP A 228 4.31 17.56 11.94
N ASP A 229 5.46 17.26 11.34
CA ASP A 229 6.77 17.76 11.82
C ASP A 229 6.89 19.27 11.57
N ILE A 230 6.38 19.75 10.43
CA ILE A 230 6.33 21.22 10.12
C ILE A 230 5.50 21.95 11.17
N ASN A 231 4.31 21.45 11.52
CA ASN A 231 3.45 22.10 12.49
C ASN A 231 4.06 22.07 13.89
N SER A 232 4.57 20.92 14.33
CA SER A 232 5.20 20.81 15.65
C SER A 232 6.41 21.75 15.80
N LEU A 233 7.25 21.82 14.76
CA LEU A 233 8.36 22.77 14.75
C LEU A 233 7.88 24.23 14.70
N LYS A 234 6.85 24.54 13.91
CA LYS A 234 6.26 25.87 13.82
C LYS A 234 5.77 26.35 15.19
N ASP A 235 5.01 25.52 15.91
CA ASP A 235 4.49 25.84 17.24
C ASP A 235 5.64 26.10 18.23
N GLN A 236 6.70 25.27 18.21
CA GLN A 236 7.90 25.48 19.01
C GLN A 236 8.60 26.82 18.69
N LEU A 237 8.78 27.13 17.40
CA LEU A 237 9.45 28.36 16.97
C LEU A 237 8.60 29.60 17.28
N GLN A 238 7.28 29.52 17.20
CA GLN A 238 6.37 30.61 17.58
C GLN A 238 6.41 30.91 19.08
N ALA A 239 6.61 29.91 19.92
CA ALA A 239 6.78 30.08 21.35
C ALA A 239 8.16 30.64 21.73
N HIS A 240 9.15 30.63 20.83
CA HIS A 240 10.51 31.11 21.12
C HIS A 240 10.60 32.64 21.15
N PRO A 241 11.25 33.26 22.16
CA PRO A 241 11.25 34.74 22.36
C PRO A 241 11.86 35.54 21.19
N VAL A 242 12.73 34.97 20.40
CA VAL A 242 13.37 35.65 19.25
C VAL A 242 12.74 35.21 17.93
N LEU A 243 12.50 33.90 17.75
CA LEU A 243 11.99 33.35 16.49
C LEU A 243 10.47 33.50 16.36
N GLY A 244 9.76 33.72 17.46
CA GLY A 244 8.33 34.02 17.48
C GLY A 244 7.99 35.50 17.43
N ASP A 245 8.98 36.40 17.46
CA ASP A 245 8.78 37.85 17.39
C ASP A 245 8.50 38.28 15.93
N PRO A 246 7.26 38.75 15.62
CA PRO A 246 6.88 39.12 14.26
C PRO A 246 7.73 40.26 13.67
N ASN A 247 8.34 41.13 14.54
CA ASN A 247 9.20 42.24 14.09
C ASN A 247 10.59 41.73 13.66
N LYS A 248 10.97 40.50 14.00
CA LYS A 248 12.29 39.93 13.69
C LYS A 248 12.19 38.82 12.68
N THR A 249 11.13 38.02 12.71
CA THR A 249 11.01 36.82 11.88
C THR A 249 9.60 36.66 11.32
N LEU A 250 9.51 36.28 10.06
CA LEU A 250 8.27 35.85 9.41
C LEU A 250 8.36 34.33 9.17
N LEU A 251 7.57 33.57 9.92
CA LEU A 251 7.54 32.11 9.83
C LEU A 251 6.44 31.66 8.88
N LEU A 252 6.82 31.04 7.77
CA LEU A 252 5.94 30.52 6.72
C LEU A 252 6.10 29.01 6.60
N THR A 253 5.04 28.35 6.12
CA THR A 253 5.04 26.92 5.85
C THR A 253 4.83 26.65 4.37
N CYS A 254 5.40 25.56 3.84
CA CYS A 254 5.28 25.15 2.43
C CYS A 254 5.09 23.64 2.34
N HIS A 255 3.85 23.23 2.13
CA HIS A 255 3.48 21.84 2.00
C HIS A 255 2.38 21.66 0.95
N SER A 256 2.35 20.53 0.29
CA SER A 256 1.34 20.21 -0.73
C SER A 256 -0.10 20.25 -0.22
N SER A 257 -0.34 20.10 1.10
CA SER A 257 -1.68 20.20 1.70
C SER A 257 -2.17 21.63 1.97
N MET A 258 -1.35 22.65 1.73
CA MET A 258 -1.75 24.05 1.98
C MET A 258 -2.55 24.65 0.83
N PRO A 259 -3.46 25.60 1.10
CA PRO A 259 -4.13 26.38 0.07
C PRO A 259 -3.12 27.15 -0.80
N SER A 260 -3.42 27.30 -2.10
CA SER A 260 -2.52 28.01 -3.02
C SER A 260 -2.34 29.49 -2.64
N SER A 261 -3.32 30.11 -1.98
CA SER A 261 -3.22 31.47 -1.45
C SER A 261 -2.13 31.61 -0.39
N GLU A 262 -2.03 30.67 0.52
CA GLU A 262 -0.99 30.63 1.54
C GLU A 262 0.38 30.26 0.96
N GLN A 263 0.40 29.34 -0.02
CA GLN A 263 1.64 29.02 -0.73
C GLN A 263 2.21 30.24 -1.48
N ARG A 264 1.39 31.16 -1.96
CA ARG A 264 1.86 32.37 -2.63
C ARG A 264 2.58 33.32 -1.70
N LEU A 265 2.28 33.32 -0.40
CA LEU A 265 2.96 34.20 0.57
C LEU A 265 4.46 33.95 0.65
N ILE A 266 4.92 32.74 0.34
CA ILE A 266 6.36 32.43 0.35
C ILE A 266 7.17 33.18 -0.71
N PHE A 267 6.51 33.66 -1.78
CA PHE A 267 7.17 34.44 -2.84
C PHE A 267 7.22 35.93 -2.56
N ASN A 268 6.47 36.40 -1.58
CA ASN A 268 6.44 37.83 -1.25
C ASN A 268 7.79 38.26 -0.65
N GLU A 269 8.22 39.44 -1.04
CA GLU A 269 9.35 40.11 -0.40
C GLU A 269 8.95 40.54 1.03
N VAL A 270 9.92 40.52 1.91
CA VAL A 270 9.74 40.85 3.33
C VAL A 270 10.41 42.17 3.64
N GLU A 271 9.85 42.93 4.59
CA GLU A 271 10.41 44.20 5.04
C GLU A 271 11.85 44.09 5.49
N THR A 272 12.63 45.15 5.28
CA THR A 272 14.02 45.20 5.68
C THR A 272 14.16 45.07 7.20
N GLY A 273 14.92 44.07 7.64
CA GLY A 273 15.12 43.79 9.06
C GLY A 273 14.34 42.54 9.57
N VAL A 274 13.36 42.08 8.84
CA VAL A 274 12.62 40.86 9.17
C VAL A 274 13.22 39.65 8.43
N ARG A 275 13.49 38.57 9.14
CA ARG A 275 14.03 37.32 8.57
C ARG A 275 12.89 36.37 8.17
N LYS A 276 12.75 36.11 6.87
CA LYS A 276 11.83 35.08 6.38
C LYS A 276 12.37 33.67 6.65
N ILE A 277 11.59 32.83 7.31
CA ILE A 277 11.87 31.42 7.57
C ILE A 277 10.77 30.59 6.96
N VAL A 278 11.10 29.70 6.02
CA VAL A 278 10.15 28.84 5.33
C VAL A 278 10.40 27.39 5.75
N LEU A 279 9.42 26.78 6.42
CA LEU A 279 9.44 25.35 6.75
C LEU A 279 8.79 24.58 5.61
N ALA A 280 9.52 23.70 4.94
CA ALA A 280 9.07 23.05 3.71
C ALA A 280 9.36 21.54 3.70
N THR A 281 8.56 20.81 2.92
CA THR A 281 8.89 19.44 2.52
C THR A 281 9.73 19.42 1.24
N ASN A 282 9.99 18.21 0.69
CA ASN A 282 10.67 18.03 -0.61
C ASN A 282 9.99 18.77 -1.79
N MET A 283 8.77 19.26 -1.63
CA MET A 283 8.12 20.14 -2.63
C MET A 283 8.95 21.39 -2.97
N ALA A 284 9.70 21.93 -2.01
CA ALA A 284 10.61 23.06 -2.23
C ALA A 284 11.97 22.62 -2.80
N GLU A 285 12.19 21.33 -3.03
CA GLU A 285 13.43 20.78 -3.58
C GLU A 285 13.52 20.97 -5.09
N THR A 286 12.43 20.77 -5.84
CA THR A 286 12.38 20.87 -7.31
C THR A 286 11.32 21.85 -7.79
N SER A 287 10.08 21.76 -7.30
CA SER A 287 8.90 22.36 -7.90
C SER A 287 8.70 23.85 -7.61
N ILE A 288 9.38 24.43 -6.61
CA ILE A 288 9.19 25.81 -6.16
C ILE A 288 10.53 26.53 -6.10
N THR A 289 10.60 27.72 -6.70
CA THR A 289 11.77 28.59 -6.61
C THR A 289 11.45 29.80 -5.74
N ILE A 290 12.09 29.91 -4.58
CA ILE A 290 12.01 31.05 -3.67
C ILE A 290 13.26 31.88 -3.87
N ASN A 291 13.12 33.09 -4.43
CA ASN A 291 14.25 33.84 -4.96
C ASN A 291 15.19 34.41 -3.90
N ASP A 292 14.73 34.63 -2.68
CA ASP A 292 15.49 35.30 -1.61
C ASP A 292 16.14 34.32 -0.62
N VAL A 293 16.13 33.01 -0.91
CA VAL A 293 16.75 31.99 -0.05
C VAL A 293 18.28 32.07 -0.14
N VAL A 294 18.92 32.26 1.01
CA VAL A 294 20.39 32.31 1.17
C VAL A 294 20.87 31.23 2.14
N PHE A 295 20.01 30.82 3.04
CA PHE A 295 20.32 29.79 4.03
C PHE A 295 19.41 28.59 3.86
N VAL A 296 19.98 27.38 3.89
CA VAL A 296 19.26 26.13 3.88
C VAL A 296 19.60 25.36 5.15
N VAL A 297 18.57 24.82 5.80
CA VAL A 297 18.71 23.82 6.89
C VAL A 297 18.10 22.52 6.40
N ASP A 298 18.92 21.47 6.35
CA ASP A 298 18.51 20.18 5.77
C ASP A 298 18.59 19.07 6.82
N CYS A 299 17.42 18.51 7.21
CA CYS A 299 17.36 17.37 8.13
C CYS A 299 17.80 16.04 7.52
N GLY A 300 18.07 15.98 6.21
CA GLY A 300 18.52 14.77 5.50
C GLY A 300 17.44 13.73 5.26
N LYS A 301 16.19 14.01 5.62
CA LYS A 301 15.07 13.05 5.52
C LYS A 301 13.94 13.61 4.70
N ALA A 302 13.15 12.66 4.12
CA ALA A 302 11.87 12.91 3.47
C ALA A 302 10.92 11.74 3.72
N LYS A 303 9.60 11.98 3.72
CA LYS A 303 8.63 10.91 3.62
C LYS A 303 8.58 10.47 2.16
N GLU A 304 8.98 9.23 1.91
CA GLU A 304 8.98 8.63 0.58
C GLU A 304 7.99 7.48 0.50
N THR A 305 7.33 7.37 -0.64
CA THR A 305 6.52 6.19 -0.95
C THR A 305 7.44 5.03 -1.24
N SER A 306 7.15 3.88 -0.66
CA SER A 306 7.75 2.60 -1.00
C SER A 306 6.63 1.56 -1.12
N TYR A 307 6.92 0.42 -1.71
CA TYR A 307 5.95 -0.63 -1.94
C TYR A 307 6.46 -1.94 -1.37
N ASP A 308 5.69 -2.51 -0.45
CA ASP A 308 5.94 -3.84 0.11
C ASP A 308 5.24 -4.87 -0.78
N ALA A 309 5.98 -5.42 -1.74
CA ALA A 309 5.44 -6.37 -2.71
C ALA A 309 4.94 -7.66 -2.04
N LEU A 310 5.53 -8.08 -0.92
CA LEU A 310 5.11 -9.28 -0.19
C LEU A 310 3.71 -9.14 0.41
N ASN A 311 3.38 -7.95 0.91
CA ASN A 311 2.09 -7.65 1.54
C ASN A 311 1.18 -6.80 0.64
N ASN A 312 1.57 -6.56 -0.61
CA ASN A 312 0.84 -5.70 -1.56
C ASN A 312 0.40 -4.38 -0.92
N THR A 313 1.32 -3.73 -0.17
CA THR A 313 0.98 -2.57 0.66
C THR A 313 1.90 -1.39 0.33
N PRO A 314 1.35 -0.25 -0.07
CA PRO A 314 2.10 1.00 -0.13
C PRO A 314 2.55 1.42 1.27
N CYS A 315 3.79 1.86 1.37
CA CYS A 315 4.38 2.35 2.60
C CYS A 315 4.76 3.82 2.43
N LEU A 316 4.54 4.63 3.46
CA LEU A 316 4.97 6.02 3.52
C LEU A 316 5.83 6.20 4.77
N LEU A 317 7.14 6.02 4.60
CA LEU A 317 8.08 6.03 5.71
C LEU A 317 9.08 7.18 5.56
N PRO A 318 9.49 7.83 6.67
CA PRO A 318 10.64 8.70 6.65
C PRO A 318 11.87 7.90 6.25
N SER A 319 12.56 8.34 5.20
CA SER A 319 13.78 7.74 4.69
C SER A 319 14.88 8.80 4.52
N TRP A 320 16.14 8.36 4.47
CA TRP A 320 17.24 9.23 4.09
C TRP A 320 17.12 9.60 2.61
N ILE A 321 17.37 10.88 2.31
CA ILE A 321 17.41 11.38 0.93
C ILE A 321 18.64 10.88 0.19
N SER A 322 18.62 10.99 -1.14
CA SER A 322 19.81 10.71 -1.95
C SER A 322 20.82 11.87 -1.93
N LYS A 323 22.07 11.61 -2.34
CA LYS A 323 23.07 12.65 -2.56
C LYS A 323 22.62 13.69 -3.60
N ALA A 324 21.86 13.25 -4.61
CA ALA A 324 21.29 14.14 -5.61
C ALA A 324 20.30 15.11 -4.96
N ALA A 325 19.35 14.61 -4.15
CA ALA A 325 18.41 15.41 -3.41
C ALA A 325 19.10 16.39 -2.43
N ALA A 326 20.09 15.92 -1.68
CA ALA A 326 20.88 16.78 -0.79
C ALA A 326 21.58 17.93 -1.53
N ARG A 327 22.13 17.65 -2.73
CA ARG A 327 22.73 18.67 -3.60
C ARG A 327 21.70 19.65 -4.13
N GLN A 328 20.49 19.19 -4.51
CA GLN A 328 19.39 20.06 -4.95
C GLN A 328 18.91 20.97 -3.82
N ARG A 329 18.69 20.43 -2.61
CA ARG A 329 18.36 21.20 -1.40
C ARG A 329 19.40 22.28 -1.12
N ARG A 330 20.68 21.88 -1.07
CA ARG A 330 21.79 22.82 -0.92
C ARG A 330 21.76 23.93 -1.99
N GLY A 331 21.54 23.56 -3.24
CA GLY A 331 21.50 24.48 -4.38
C GLY A 331 20.44 25.58 -4.28
N ARG A 332 19.40 25.38 -3.43
CA ARG A 332 18.41 26.43 -3.19
C ARG A 332 19.00 27.69 -2.58
N ALA A 333 20.06 27.58 -1.79
CA ALA A 333 20.73 28.73 -1.20
C ALA A 333 21.62 29.52 -2.18
N GLY A 334 21.96 28.98 -3.34
CA GLY A 334 22.90 29.59 -4.31
C GLY A 334 22.23 30.18 -5.56
N ARG A 335 20.97 30.56 -5.53
CA ARG A 335 20.29 31.04 -6.72
C ARG A 335 20.51 32.53 -7.03
N VAL A 336 20.55 33.37 -6.01
CA VAL A 336 20.62 34.82 -6.17
C VAL A 336 21.94 35.39 -5.69
N GLN A 337 22.53 34.77 -4.69
CA GLN A 337 23.82 35.20 -4.11
C GLN A 337 24.50 33.95 -3.47
N PRO A 338 25.81 34.04 -3.12
CA PRO A 338 26.47 32.96 -2.41
C PRO A 338 25.72 32.61 -1.13
N GLY A 339 25.54 31.31 -0.82
CA GLY A 339 24.71 30.86 0.28
C GLY A 339 25.40 29.92 1.26
N GLU A 340 24.64 29.48 2.27
CA GLU A 340 25.08 28.50 3.25
C GLU A 340 24.04 27.40 3.43
N CYS A 341 24.54 26.15 3.59
CA CYS A 341 23.69 24.99 3.86
C CYS A 341 24.16 24.29 5.13
N TYR A 342 23.23 24.09 6.06
CA TYR A 342 23.43 23.41 7.34
C TYR A 342 22.79 22.04 7.29
N HIS A 343 23.63 21.01 7.13
CA HIS A 343 23.21 19.62 7.15
C HIS A 343 23.15 19.12 8.60
N LEU A 344 21.99 18.68 9.07
CA LEU A 344 21.79 18.20 10.44
C LEU A 344 22.12 16.71 10.60
N TYR A 345 23.07 16.26 9.81
CA TYR A 345 23.60 14.90 9.82
C TYR A 345 25.12 14.92 9.56
N PRO A 346 25.86 13.93 10.11
CA PRO A 346 27.31 13.86 9.94
C PRO A 346 27.72 13.66 8.48
N ARG A 347 28.94 14.05 8.16
CA ARG A 347 29.53 13.87 6.82
C ARG A 347 29.59 12.40 6.41
N CYS A 348 29.93 11.48 7.32
CA CYS A 348 29.96 10.05 7.05
C CYS A 348 28.57 9.51 6.64
N VAL A 349 27.50 10.03 7.23
CA VAL A 349 26.12 9.68 6.86
C VAL A 349 25.78 10.16 5.46
N TYR A 350 26.18 11.39 5.09
CA TYR A 350 26.03 11.89 3.72
C TYR A 350 26.78 11.00 2.71
N ASP A 351 28.00 10.60 3.04
CA ASP A 351 28.82 9.77 2.15
C ASP A 351 28.21 8.36 1.97
N ALA A 352 27.41 7.88 2.93
CA ALA A 352 26.64 6.63 2.88
C ALA A 352 25.30 6.74 2.14
N PHE A 353 24.82 7.95 1.81
CA PHE A 353 23.58 8.09 1.02
C PHE A 353 23.73 7.45 -0.35
N SER A 354 22.61 6.91 -0.88
CA SER A 354 22.53 6.52 -2.29
C SER A 354 22.74 7.74 -3.18
N ASP A 355 23.34 7.53 -4.35
CA ASP A 355 23.61 8.65 -5.26
C ASP A 355 22.34 9.31 -5.79
N TYR A 356 21.30 8.48 -6.08
CA TYR A 356 20.01 8.90 -6.63
C TYR A 356 18.85 8.21 -5.88
N GLN A 357 17.67 8.78 -5.97
CA GLN A 357 16.44 8.18 -5.45
C GLN A 357 16.04 6.98 -6.31
N LEU A 358 15.44 5.96 -5.67
CA LEU A 358 14.88 4.82 -6.40
C LEU A 358 13.78 5.30 -7.36
N PRO A 359 13.75 4.80 -8.61
CA PRO A 359 12.68 5.08 -9.57
C PRO A 359 11.29 4.75 -9.01
N GLU A 360 10.28 5.52 -9.39
CA GLU A 360 8.90 5.27 -8.95
C GLU A 360 8.40 3.90 -9.41
N LEU A 361 8.88 3.42 -10.57
CA LEU A 361 8.60 2.10 -11.11
C LEU A 361 8.96 0.95 -10.14
N LEU A 362 9.94 1.16 -9.25
CA LEU A 362 10.42 0.17 -8.25
C LEU A 362 9.74 0.30 -6.89
N ARG A 363 8.97 1.38 -6.65
CA ARG A 363 8.45 1.72 -5.31
C ARG A 363 6.96 2.08 -5.28
N ALA A 364 6.24 1.85 -6.38
CA ALA A 364 4.81 2.15 -6.48
C ALA A 364 4.03 0.97 -7.08
N PRO A 365 2.72 0.86 -6.82
CA PRO A 365 1.85 -0.13 -7.43
C PRO A 365 1.77 0.03 -8.95
N LEU A 366 1.84 -1.08 -9.72
CA LEU A 366 1.99 -1.07 -11.19
C LEU A 366 0.68 -1.27 -11.97
N GLN A 367 -0.48 -1.40 -11.32
CA GLN A 367 -1.75 -1.79 -11.95
C GLN A 367 -2.13 -0.87 -13.13
N SER A 368 -2.06 0.44 -12.94
CA SER A 368 -2.39 1.41 -13.99
C SER A 368 -1.44 1.31 -15.19
N LEU A 369 -0.16 1.05 -14.92
CA LEU A 369 0.87 0.88 -15.93
C LEU A 369 0.65 -0.42 -16.73
N CYS A 370 0.39 -1.54 -16.06
CA CYS A 370 0.10 -2.83 -16.69
C CYS A 370 -1.12 -2.74 -17.63
N LEU A 371 -2.16 -2.03 -17.18
CA LEU A 371 -3.34 -1.79 -18.01
C LEU A 371 -3.00 -0.95 -19.27
N GLN A 372 -2.14 0.08 -19.14
CA GLN A 372 -1.68 0.89 -20.26
C GLN A 372 -0.84 0.07 -21.27
N ILE A 373 0.04 -0.81 -20.80
CA ILE A 373 0.83 -1.71 -21.66
C ILE A 373 -0.08 -2.53 -22.57
N LYS A 374 -1.10 -3.15 -22.02
CA LYS A 374 -2.07 -3.95 -22.78
C LYS A 374 -2.93 -3.08 -23.69
N SER A 375 -3.35 -1.91 -23.24
CA SER A 375 -4.12 -0.95 -24.05
C SER A 375 -3.34 -0.45 -25.28
N LEU A 376 -2.05 -0.21 -25.12
CA LEU A 376 -1.14 0.16 -26.20
C LEU A 376 -0.72 -1.04 -27.07
N GLN A 377 -1.15 -2.27 -26.71
CA GLN A 377 -0.77 -3.51 -27.39
C GLN A 377 0.77 -3.67 -27.52
N LEU A 378 1.47 -3.41 -26.44
CA LEU A 378 2.94 -3.48 -26.38
C LEU A 378 3.46 -4.90 -26.08
N GLY A 379 2.58 -5.90 -26.10
CA GLY A 379 2.91 -7.30 -25.90
C GLY A 379 2.68 -7.78 -24.45
N ASP A 380 3.49 -8.72 -24.04
CA ASP A 380 3.49 -9.28 -22.68
C ASP A 380 3.98 -8.25 -21.66
N ILE A 381 3.28 -8.14 -20.51
CA ILE A 381 3.55 -7.13 -19.48
C ILE A 381 4.95 -7.30 -18.90
N SER A 382 5.28 -8.54 -18.50
CA SER A 382 6.56 -8.84 -17.85
C SER A 382 7.73 -8.62 -18.80
N HIS A 383 7.59 -9.07 -20.05
CA HIS A 383 8.59 -8.85 -21.08
C HIS A 383 8.77 -7.36 -21.42
N PHE A 384 7.69 -6.60 -21.48
CA PHE A 384 7.78 -5.15 -21.72
C PHE A 384 8.51 -4.43 -20.60
N LEU A 385 8.14 -4.69 -19.34
CA LEU A 385 8.73 -4.04 -18.16
C LEU A 385 10.18 -4.47 -17.91
N SER A 386 10.60 -5.67 -18.36
CA SER A 386 12.00 -6.09 -18.28
C SER A 386 12.96 -5.24 -19.13
N ARG A 387 12.44 -4.47 -20.09
CA ARG A 387 13.19 -3.54 -20.95
C ARG A 387 13.31 -2.13 -20.39
N ALA A 388 12.75 -1.89 -19.20
CA ALA A 388 12.90 -0.61 -18.52
C ALA A 388 14.38 -0.32 -18.22
N LEU A 389 14.70 0.95 -17.97
CA LEU A 389 16.03 1.39 -17.58
C LEU A 389 16.51 0.67 -16.31
N GLU A 390 15.60 0.50 -15.36
CA GLU A 390 15.73 -0.33 -14.17
C GLU A 390 14.41 -1.12 -14.01
N PRO A 391 14.39 -2.42 -14.31
CA PRO A 391 13.19 -3.24 -14.30
C PRO A 391 12.60 -3.40 -12.88
N PRO A 392 11.26 -3.40 -12.74
CA PRO A 392 10.62 -3.66 -11.46
C PRO A 392 10.78 -5.12 -11.03
N GLU A 393 10.62 -5.35 -9.73
CA GLU A 393 10.64 -6.69 -9.16
C GLU A 393 9.51 -7.55 -9.78
N PRO A 394 9.79 -8.80 -10.21
CA PRO A 394 8.78 -9.67 -10.83
C PRO A 394 7.52 -9.86 -9.99
N LEU A 395 7.66 -9.94 -8.65
CA LEU A 395 6.53 -10.07 -7.73
C LEU A 395 5.60 -8.85 -7.79
N SER A 396 6.16 -7.64 -7.90
CA SER A 396 5.36 -6.41 -8.02
C SER A 396 4.55 -6.39 -9.33
N VAL A 397 5.12 -6.90 -10.41
CA VAL A 397 4.43 -7.05 -11.70
C VAL A 397 3.31 -8.09 -11.59
N GLN A 398 3.60 -9.25 -11.01
CA GLN A 398 2.63 -10.31 -10.80
C GLN A 398 1.45 -9.85 -9.95
N ASN A 399 1.70 -9.15 -8.83
CA ASN A 399 0.64 -8.59 -7.99
C ASN A 399 -0.27 -7.63 -8.76
N ALA A 400 0.31 -6.81 -9.63
CA ALA A 400 -0.47 -5.89 -10.46
C ALA A 400 -1.33 -6.61 -11.50
N VAL A 401 -0.80 -7.66 -12.14
CA VAL A 401 -1.53 -8.48 -13.11
C VAL A 401 -2.67 -9.23 -12.43
N GLU A 402 -2.39 -9.91 -11.31
CA GLU A 402 -3.43 -10.63 -10.53
C GLU A 402 -4.52 -9.69 -10.03
N TYR A 403 -4.15 -8.50 -9.55
CA TYR A 403 -5.14 -7.49 -9.20
C TYR A 403 -6.05 -7.12 -10.39
N LEU A 404 -5.49 -6.93 -11.58
CA LEU A 404 -6.26 -6.61 -12.80
C LEU A 404 -7.17 -7.76 -13.23
N LYS A 405 -6.74 -9.02 -13.04
CA LYS A 405 -7.58 -10.20 -13.25
C LYS A 405 -8.74 -10.24 -12.24
N VAL A 406 -8.47 -9.99 -10.95
CA VAL A 406 -9.49 -9.99 -9.89
C VAL A 406 -10.57 -8.93 -10.12
N ILE A 407 -10.21 -7.73 -10.56
CA ILE A 407 -11.19 -6.69 -10.89
C ILE A 407 -11.90 -6.92 -12.23
N GLY A 408 -11.48 -7.92 -13.01
CA GLY A 408 -12.04 -8.28 -14.31
C GLY A 408 -11.55 -7.40 -15.46
N ALA A 409 -10.44 -6.67 -15.31
CA ALA A 409 -9.85 -5.85 -16.38
C ALA A 409 -9.01 -6.68 -17.36
N LEU A 410 -8.39 -7.75 -16.89
CA LEU A 410 -7.69 -8.75 -17.68
C LEU A 410 -8.39 -10.11 -17.54
N ASP A 411 -8.32 -10.93 -18.57
CA ASP A 411 -8.73 -12.33 -18.53
C ASP A 411 -7.60 -13.23 -18.00
N THR A 412 -7.82 -14.55 -17.99
CA THR A 412 -6.83 -15.55 -17.56
C THR A 412 -5.57 -15.56 -18.42
N ASN A 413 -5.68 -15.17 -19.69
CA ASN A 413 -4.58 -15.09 -20.68
C ASN A 413 -3.87 -13.72 -20.65
N GLU A 414 -4.24 -12.85 -19.70
CA GLU A 414 -3.75 -11.47 -19.59
C GLU A 414 -4.17 -10.56 -20.74
N ASP A 415 -5.22 -10.91 -21.49
CA ASP A 415 -5.76 -10.05 -22.51
C ASP A 415 -6.83 -9.10 -21.92
N LEU A 416 -6.98 -7.92 -22.56
CA LEU A 416 -7.95 -6.93 -22.15
C LEU A 416 -9.38 -7.44 -22.35
N THR A 417 -10.14 -7.48 -21.26
CA THR A 417 -11.58 -7.67 -21.30
C THR A 417 -12.29 -6.43 -21.87
N ILE A 418 -13.60 -6.51 -22.10
CA ILE A 418 -14.41 -5.33 -22.47
C ILE A 418 -14.32 -4.27 -21.37
N LEU A 419 -14.42 -4.67 -20.09
CA LEU A 419 -14.22 -3.77 -18.95
C LEU A 419 -12.82 -3.15 -18.99
N GLY A 420 -11.76 -3.95 -19.18
CA GLY A 420 -10.39 -3.45 -19.28
C GLY A 420 -10.18 -2.41 -20.38
N LYS A 421 -10.84 -2.58 -21.54
CA LYS A 421 -10.81 -1.58 -22.63
C LYS A 421 -11.43 -0.25 -22.19
N HIS A 422 -12.60 -0.27 -21.57
CA HIS A 422 -13.21 0.95 -21.02
C HIS A 422 -12.38 1.60 -19.95
N LEU A 423 -11.82 0.81 -19.01
CA LEU A 423 -10.96 1.32 -17.93
C LEU A 423 -9.70 2.00 -18.46
N SER A 424 -9.09 1.48 -19.53
CA SER A 424 -7.89 2.06 -20.13
C SER A 424 -8.13 3.44 -20.78
N MET A 425 -9.36 3.75 -21.15
CA MET A 425 -9.74 5.05 -21.71
C MET A 425 -9.96 6.11 -20.63
N LEU A 426 -10.26 5.70 -19.40
CA LEU A 426 -10.53 6.62 -18.31
C LEU A 426 -9.22 7.10 -17.65
N PRO A 427 -9.09 8.41 -17.37
CA PRO A 427 -7.87 8.97 -16.78
C PRO A 427 -7.82 8.84 -15.25
N VAL A 428 -8.20 7.69 -14.71
CA VAL A 428 -8.26 7.40 -13.29
C VAL A 428 -7.70 6.01 -13.01
N GLU A 429 -7.43 5.71 -11.76
CA GLU A 429 -7.04 4.36 -11.36
C GLU A 429 -8.14 3.35 -11.74
N PRO A 430 -7.78 2.10 -12.07
CA PRO A 430 -8.73 1.08 -12.53
C PRO A 430 -9.92 0.88 -11.58
N LYS A 431 -9.70 0.89 -10.26
CA LYS A 431 -10.76 0.78 -9.24
C LYS A 431 -11.77 1.93 -9.31
N LEU A 432 -11.28 3.15 -9.49
CA LEU A 432 -12.11 4.35 -9.60
C LEU A 432 -12.85 4.39 -10.95
N GLY A 433 -12.19 3.94 -12.02
CA GLY A 433 -12.81 3.78 -13.34
C GLY A 433 -13.95 2.78 -13.30
N LYS A 434 -13.78 1.64 -12.62
CA LYS A 434 -14.84 0.64 -12.43
C LYS A 434 -16.05 1.22 -11.70
N MET A 435 -15.84 2.04 -10.65
CA MET A 435 -16.94 2.75 -9.99
C MET A 435 -17.73 3.63 -10.96
N LEU A 436 -17.04 4.45 -11.77
CA LEU A 436 -17.68 5.35 -12.73
C LEU A 436 -18.55 4.58 -13.74
N LEU A 437 -18.01 3.51 -14.32
CA LEU A 437 -18.72 2.69 -15.28
C LEU A 437 -19.97 2.06 -14.64
N LEU A 438 -19.84 1.46 -13.46
CA LEU A 438 -20.96 0.87 -12.74
C LEU A 438 -21.98 1.92 -12.29
N GLY A 439 -21.53 3.10 -11.85
CA GLY A 439 -22.41 4.21 -11.50
C GLY A 439 -23.29 4.66 -12.67
N GLY A 440 -22.73 4.70 -13.89
CA GLY A 440 -23.46 4.97 -15.11
C GLY A 440 -24.46 3.87 -15.47
N ILE A 441 -24.03 2.60 -15.41
CA ILE A 441 -24.88 1.44 -15.74
C ILE A 441 -26.06 1.31 -14.76
N LEU A 442 -25.81 1.54 -13.47
CA LEU A 442 -26.80 1.35 -12.39
C LEU A 442 -27.59 2.63 -12.04
N ASN A 443 -27.51 3.68 -12.84
CA ASN A 443 -28.21 4.95 -12.68
C ASN A 443 -28.03 5.64 -11.30
N CYS A 444 -26.85 5.51 -10.69
CA CYS A 444 -26.45 6.22 -9.47
C CYS A 444 -25.15 7.04 -9.67
N LEU A 445 -24.98 7.60 -10.86
CA LEU A 445 -23.74 8.23 -11.31
C LEU A 445 -23.39 9.50 -10.52
N ASP A 446 -24.38 10.33 -10.16
CA ASP A 446 -24.13 11.62 -9.51
C ASP A 446 -23.32 11.52 -8.22
N PRO A 447 -23.70 10.73 -7.20
CA PRO A 447 -22.89 10.52 -6.00
C PRO A 447 -21.56 9.80 -6.31
N ILE A 448 -21.54 8.86 -7.23
CA ILE A 448 -20.31 8.14 -7.61
C ILE A 448 -19.29 9.06 -8.25
N MET A 449 -19.70 9.98 -9.13
CA MET A 449 -18.79 11.01 -9.66
C MET A 449 -18.18 11.86 -8.54
N THR A 450 -18.94 12.19 -7.49
CA THR A 450 -18.43 12.94 -6.34
C THR A 450 -17.38 12.11 -5.59
N VAL A 451 -17.66 10.84 -5.33
CA VAL A 451 -16.72 9.92 -4.66
C VAL A 451 -15.42 9.81 -5.46
N VAL A 452 -15.52 9.47 -6.74
CA VAL A 452 -14.34 9.28 -7.59
C VAL A 452 -13.53 10.58 -7.75
N ALA A 453 -14.21 11.71 -7.94
CA ALA A 453 -13.54 13.01 -8.02
C ALA A 453 -12.85 13.35 -6.70
N GLY A 454 -13.49 13.10 -5.56
CA GLY A 454 -12.92 13.36 -4.25
C GLY A 454 -11.72 12.49 -3.93
N LEU A 455 -11.75 11.20 -4.29
CA LEU A 455 -10.61 10.29 -4.15
C LEU A 455 -9.46 10.62 -5.13
N SER A 456 -9.73 11.39 -6.19
CA SER A 456 -8.74 11.82 -7.18
C SER A 456 -8.08 13.16 -6.87
N VAL A 457 -8.56 13.90 -5.88
CA VAL A 457 -8.03 15.20 -5.44
C VAL A 457 -7.69 15.15 -3.95
N ARG A 458 -7.23 16.27 -3.41
CA ARG A 458 -6.98 16.42 -1.98
C ARG A 458 -8.30 16.36 -1.20
N ASP A 459 -8.26 15.72 -0.02
CA ASP A 459 -9.36 15.70 0.95
C ASP A 459 -9.89 17.12 1.19
N PRO A 460 -11.18 17.40 0.97
CA PRO A 460 -11.76 18.71 1.22
C PRO A 460 -11.92 19.03 2.70
N PHE A 461 -11.87 18.07 3.61
CA PHE A 461 -12.02 18.30 5.04
C PHE A 461 -10.73 18.86 5.65
N LEU A 462 -10.81 20.06 6.20
CA LEU A 462 -9.72 20.74 6.87
C LEU A 462 -9.75 20.41 8.37
N MET A 463 -8.61 20.04 8.93
CA MET A 463 -8.46 19.71 10.36
C MET A 463 -7.44 20.64 11.02
N PRO A 464 -7.77 21.94 11.27
CA PRO A 464 -6.85 22.85 11.93
C PRO A 464 -6.63 22.42 13.38
N LEU A 465 -5.38 22.37 13.83
CA LEU A 465 -4.99 21.87 15.15
C LEU A 465 -5.73 22.55 16.30
N GLU A 466 -5.83 23.89 16.24
CA GLU A 466 -6.50 24.71 17.27
C GLU A 466 -8.01 24.48 17.37
N LYS A 467 -8.65 24.04 16.27
CA LYS A 467 -10.11 23.85 16.15
C LYS A 467 -10.48 22.42 15.78
N LYS A 468 -9.61 21.46 16.09
CA LYS A 468 -9.76 20.06 15.67
C LYS A 468 -11.12 19.48 16.07
N HIS A 469 -11.55 19.64 17.31
CA HIS A 469 -12.85 19.13 17.78
C HIS A 469 -14.06 19.75 17.06
N LEU A 470 -13.98 21.02 16.67
CA LEU A 470 -15.05 21.66 15.90
C LEU A 470 -15.11 21.10 14.48
N ALA A 471 -13.95 20.87 13.86
CA ALA A 471 -13.85 20.29 12.53
C ALA A 471 -14.33 18.82 12.52
N GLU A 472 -13.97 18.02 13.53
CA GLU A 472 -14.46 16.65 13.72
C GLU A 472 -15.97 16.63 13.91
N SER A 473 -16.52 17.52 14.74
CA SER A 473 -17.96 17.67 14.93
C SER A 473 -18.70 18.04 13.65
N ALA A 474 -18.15 18.97 12.86
CA ALA A 474 -18.71 19.35 11.56
C ALA A 474 -18.69 18.17 10.58
N LYS A 475 -17.59 17.42 10.53
CA LYS A 475 -17.48 16.22 9.68
C LYS A 475 -18.48 15.12 10.11
N ALA A 476 -18.67 14.94 11.41
CA ALA A 476 -19.63 13.96 11.97
C ALA A 476 -21.09 14.28 11.58
N LEU A 477 -21.45 15.56 11.45
CA LEU A 477 -22.78 15.96 10.96
C LEU A 477 -23.03 15.49 9.51
N PHE A 478 -22.03 15.58 8.64
CA PHE A 478 -22.13 15.06 7.27
C PHE A 478 -22.16 13.53 7.22
N ALA A 479 -21.54 12.87 8.17
CA ALA A 479 -21.53 11.41 8.25
C ALA A 479 -22.92 10.81 8.57
N ALA A 480 -23.77 11.53 9.31
CA ALA A 480 -25.16 11.15 9.60
C ALA A 480 -25.36 9.68 10.02
N ASN A 481 -24.40 9.07 10.71
CA ASN A 481 -24.32 7.65 11.06
C ASN A 481 -24.33 6.68 9.86
N ASP A 482 -23.89 7.13 8.70
CA ASP A 482 -23.80 6.28 7.51
C ASP A 482 -22.56 5.34 7.53
N TYR A 483 -21.67 5.47 8.49
CA TYR A 483 -20.44 4.67 8.59
C TYR A 483 -19.64 4.63 7.28
N SER A 484 -19.53 5.76 6.58
CA SER A 484 -18.95 5.88 5.26
C SER A 484 -18.26 7.21 5.05
N ASP A 485 -16.94 7.20 4.90
CA ASP A 485 -16.16 8.39 4.51
C ASP A 485 -16.60 8.90 3.13
N HIS A 486 -16.95 7.99 2.22
CA HIS A 486 -17.37 8.32 0.86
C HIS A 486 -18.72 9.04 0.82
N LEU A 487 -19.71 8.55 1.56
CA LEU A 487 -21.02 9.22 1.65
C LEU A 487 -20.95 10.53 2.42
N THR A 488 -20.06 10.64 3.40
CA THR A 488 -19.75 11.88 4.10
C THR A 488 -19.26 12.96 3.13
N LEU A 489 -18.38 12.58 2.22
CA LEU A 489 -17.91 13.47 1.15
C LEU A 489 -19.04 13.89 0.21
N VAL A 490 -19.93 12.96 -0.18
CA VAL A 490 -21.09 13.26 -1.02
C VAL A 490 -22.01 14.28 -0.33
N SER A 491 -22.30 14.09 0.97
CA SER A 491 -23.12 14.99 1.75
C SER A 491 -22.52 16.41 1.83
N ALA A 492 -21.21 16.50 2.11
CA ALA A 492 -20.50 17.76 2.18
C ALA A 492 -20.47 18.50 0.83
N TYR A 493 -20.24 17.76 -0.27
CA TYR A 493 -20.24 18.32 -1.62
C TYR A 493 -21.65 18.81 -2.03
N ASN A 494 -22.70 18.06 -1.75
CA ASN A 494 -24.07 18.45 -2.10
C ASN A 494 -24.49 19.72 -1.37
N GLY A 495 -24.20 19.82 -0.06
CA GLY A 495 -24.47 21.04 0.69
C GLY A 495 -23.66 22.24 0.19
N TRP A 496 -22.40 22.04 -0.23
CA TRP A 496 -21.62 23.11 -0.86
C TRP A 496 -22.19 23.51 -2.22
N ARG A 497 -22.63 22.56 -3.06
CA ARG A 497 -23.21 22.82 -4.38
C ARG A 497 -24.47 23.66 -4.26
N GLU A 498 -25.31 23.37 -3.27
CA GLU A 498 -26.50 24.14 -2.97
C GLU A 498 -26.15 25.56 -2.48
N ALA A 499 -25.18 25.69 -1.55
CA ALA A 499 -24.72 26.99 -1.07
C ALA A 499 -24.03 27.80 -2.18
N GLU A 500 -23.23 27.19 -3.06
CA GLU A 500 -22.59 27.85 -4.20
C GLU A 500 -23.64 28.37 -5.20
N SER A 501 -24.76 27.68 -5.39
CA SER A 501 -25.87 28.16 -6.24
C SER A 501 -26.57 29.42 -5.68
N GLN A 502 -26.38 29.69 -4.38
CA GLN A 502 -26.90 30.87 -3.65
C GLN A 502 -25.80 31.91 -3.37
N ASP A 503 -24.63 31.78 -4.02
CA ASP A 503 -23.45 32.62 -3.81
C ASP A 503 -22.89 32.63 -2.38
N CYS A 504 -23.27 31.66 -1.57
CA CYS A 504 -22.82 31.47 -0.18
C CYS A 504 -21.78 30.32 0.00
N GLY A 505 -21.23 29.82 -1.09
CA GLY A 505 -20.34 28.65 -1.05
C GLY A 505 -19.06 28.83 -0.23
N TYR A 506 -18.49 30.04 -0.22
CA TYR A 506 -17.30 30.35 0.60
C TYR A 506 -17.63 30.34 2.09
N GLU A 507 -18.74 30.96 2.51
CA GLU A 507 -19.20 30.99 3.90
C GLU A 507 -19.53 29.57 4.40
N TYR A 508 -20.19 28.78 3.56
CA TYR A 508 -20.47 27.37 3.84
C TYR A 508 -19.19 26.60 4.11
N CYS A 509 -18.17 26.76 3.27
CA CYS A 509 -16.87 26.11 3.45
C CYS A 509 -16.20 26.53 4.76
N TRP A 510 -16.20 27.83 5.06
CA TRP A 510 -15.57 28.34 6.28
C TRP A 510 -16.26 27.81 7.54
N LYS A 511 -17.59 27.80 7.58
CA LYS A 511 -18.38 27.29 8.70
C LYS A 511 -18.20 25.80 8.94
N ASN A 512 -18.02 25.03 7.88
CA ASN A 512 -17.95 23.56 7.92
C ASN A 512 -16.54 22.99 7.79
N PHE A 513 -15.50 23.80 7.90
CA PHE A 513 -14.09 23.40 7.77
C PHE A 513 -13.80 22.68 6.46
N LEU A 514 -14.32 23.18 5.35
CA LEU A 514 -14.11 22.62 4.01
C LEU A 514 -13.18 23.51 3.17
N SER A 515 -12.43 22.89 2.27
CA SER A 515 -11.58 23.58 1.30
C SER A 515 -12.38 23.96 0.05
N PRO A 516 -12.63 25.27 -0.21
CA PRO A 516 -13.35 25.71 -1.40
C PRO A 516 -12.63 25.29 -2.70
N GLN A 517 -11.30 25.26 -2.68
CA GLN A 517 -10.50 24.86 -3.84
C GLN A 517 -10.65 23.38 -4.16
N ALA A 518 -10.62 22.51 -3.12
CA ALA A 518 -10.83 21.08 -3.30
C ALA A 518 -12.23 20.79 -3.84
N LEU A 519 -13.26 21.46 -3.33
CA LEU A 519 -14.64 21.28 -3.80
C LEU A 519 -14.84 21.78 -5.25
N ARG A 520 -14.22 22.89 -5.63
CA ARG A 520 -14.21 23.37 -7.03
C ARG A 520 -13.46 22.40 -7.96
N ALA A 521 -12.36 21.82 -7.50
CA ALA A 521 -11.63 20.78 -8.24
C ALA A 521 -12.49 19.53 -8.43
N ILE A 522 -13.18 19.08 -7.38
CA ILE A 522 -14.17 17.97 -7.45
C ILE A 522 -15.24 18.30 -8.49
N HIS A 523 -15.82 19.49 -8.45
CA HIS A 523 -16.85 19.93 -9.37
C HIS A 523 -16.37 19.93 -10.84
N SER A 524 -15.16 20.41 -11.09
CA SER A 524 -14.54 20.40 -12.41
C SER A 524 -14.30 18.97 -12.92
N LEU A 525 -13.77 18.08 -12.07
CA LEU A 525 -13.56 16.67 -12.40
C LEU A 525 -14.86 15.93 -12.71
N ARG A 526 -15.92 16.17 -11.95
CA ARG A 526 -17.25 15.59 -12.20
C ARG A 526 -17.75 15.91 -13.60
N LYS A 527 -17.66 17.18 -14.03
CA LYS A 527 -18.02 17.60 -15.39
C LYS A 527 -17.24 16.85 -16.46
N GLN A 528 -15.96 16.62 -16.19
CA GLN A 528 -15.11 15.87 -17.14
C GLN A 528 -15.45 14.39 -17.18
N PHE A 529 -15.69 13.76 -16.04
CA PHE A 529 -16.10 12.36 -15.97
C PHE A 529 -17.43 12.15 -16.66
N PHE A 530 -18.39 13.06 -16.44
CA PHE A 530 -19.67 13.03 -17.15
C PHE A 530 -19.48 13.11 -18.66
N LYS A 531 -18.67 14.05 -19.13
CA LYS A 531 -18.36 14.17 -20.56
C LYS A 531 -17.70 12.92 -21.13
N LEU A 532 -16.71 12.36 -20.42
CA LEU A 532 -16.04 11.12 -20.86
C LEU A 532 -17.01 9.95 -20.97
N LEU A 533 -17.88 9.76 -19.99
CA LEU A 533 -18.89 8.68 -20.00
C LEU A 533 -19.95 8.90 -21.08
N THR A 534 -20.30 10.14 -21.36
CA THR A 534 -21.19 10.51 -22.48
C THR A 534 -20.53 10.24 -23.83
N ASP A 535 -19.24 10.55 -23.97
CA ASP A 535 -18.46 10.29 -25.20
C ASP A 535 -18.30 8.78 -25.46
N THR A 536 -18.37 7.93 -24.44
CA THR A 536 -18.39 6.46 -24.57
C THR A 536 -19.78 5.89 -24.88
N GLY A 537 -20.82 6.72 -24.85
CA GLY A 537 -22.21 6.30 -25.06
C GLY A 537 -22.88 5.58 -23.89
N LEU A 538 -22.22 5.46 -22.75
CA LEU A 538 -22.75 4.81 -21.53
C LEU A 538 -23.78 5.68 -20.79
N VAL A 539 -23.78 6.99 -21.04
CA VAL A 539 -24.67 7.96 -20.38
C VAL A 539 -25.25 8.92 -21.42
N ASP A 540 -26.53 9.20 -21.32
CA ASP A 540 -27.23 10.10 -22.24
C ASP A 540 -26.92 11.57 -21.95
N LYS A 541 -26.75 12.37 -23.03
CA LYS A 541 -26.42 13.80 -22.95
C LYS A 541 -27.45 14.68 -22.23
N GLN A 542 -28.71 14.23 -22.19
CA GLN A 542 -29.84 15.05 -21.70
C GLN A 542 -30.08 14.91 -20.20
N ASN A 543 -29.34 14.09 -19.47
CA ASN A 543 -29.67 13.67 -18.10
C ASN A 543 -28.51 13.92 -17.12
N GLU A 544 -27.96 15.13 -17.01
CA GLU A 544 -26.99 15.46 -15.94
C GLU A 544 -27.57 15.23 -14.53
N ASP A 545 -28.91 15.44 -14.35
CA ASP A 545 -29.59 15.39 -13.04
C ASP A 545 -30.48 14.15 -12.84
N SER A 546 -30.67 13.29 -13.83
CA SER A 546 -31.65 12.20 -13.74
C SER A 546 -31.01 10.83 -13.46
N SER A 547 -30.09 10.75 -12.52
CA SER A 547 -29.80 9.43 -11.94
C SER A 547 -30.92 9.06 -10.97
N THR A 548 -31.88 8.30 -11.45
CA THR A 548 -33.10 7.89 -10.72
C THR A 548 -32.81 7.17 -9.40
N CYS A 549 -31.60 6.61 -9.27
CA CYS A 549 -31.18 5.86 -8.09
C CYS A 549 -30.10 6.57 -7.27
N SER A 550 -29.81 7.87 -7.50
CA SER A 550 -28.77 8.62 -6.79
C SER A 550 -29.02 8.75 -5.28
N ASN A 551 -30.29 8.70 -4.84
CA ASN A 551 -30.66 8.77 -3.44
C ASN A 551 -30.63 7.40 -2.74
N ASP A 552 -30.43 6.31 -3.48
CA ASP A 552 -30.33 4.97 -2.90
C ASP A 552 -28.92 4.73 -2.33
N LYS A 553 -28.74 5.06 -1.06
CA LYS A 553 -27.45 4.94 -0.36
C LYS A 553 -26.90 3.51 -0.41
N ASN A 554 -27.75 2.48 -0.39
CA ASN A 554 -27.32 1.10 -0.40
C ASN A 554 -26.79 0.69 -1.78
N LEU A 555 -27.41 1.15 -2.86
CA LEU A 555 -26.90 0.96 -4.21
C LEU A 555 -25.58 1.72 -4.43
N VAL A 556 -25.47 2.95 -3.93
CA VAL A 556 -24.21 3.71 -3.97
C VAL A 556 -23.10 2.97 -3.21
N ARG A 557 -23.38 2.42 -2.02
CA ARG A 557 -22.44 1.55 -1.26
C ARG A 557 -22.03 0.32 -2.06
N ALA A 558 -22.96 -0.29 -2.76
CA ALA A 558 -22.70 -1.48 -3.58
C ALA A 558 -21.75 -1.16 -4.73
N VAL A 559 -21.92 -0.02 -5.40
CA VAL A 559 -21.01 0.45 -6.46
C VAL A 559 -19.63 0.81 -5.89
N ILE A 560 -19.57 1.46 -4.72
CA ILE A 560 -18.30 1.74 -4.03
C ILE A 560 -17.58 0.43 -3.68
N CYS A 561 -18.30 -0.55 -3.14
CA CYS A 561 -17.78 -1.88 -2.83
C CYS A 561 -17.23 -2.57 -4.09
N ALA A 562 -17.99 -2.60 -5.18
CA ALA A 562 -17.59 -3.21 -6.45
C ALA A 562 -16.30 -2.59 -7.04
N GLY A 563 -16.15 -1.28 -6.89
CA GLY A 563 -14.96 -0.57 -7.37
C GLY A 563 -13.75 -0.80 -6.49
N LEU A 564 -13.91 -0.73 -5.17
CA LEU A 564 -12.80 -0.86 -4.22
C LEU A 564 -12.40 -2.32 -3.95
N PHE A 565 -13.24 -3.30 -4.37
CA PHE A 565 -12.87 -4.71 -4.26
C PHE A 565 -11.53 -4.98 -4.97
N PRO A 566 -10.59 -5.73 -4.38
CA PRO A 566 -10.66 -6.59 -3.19
C PRO A 566 -10.31 -5.91 -1.85
N GLY A 567 -10.29 -4.60 -1.76
CA GLY A 567 -10.00 -3.84 -0.53
C GLY A 567 -11.09 -4.03 0.55
N ILE A 568 -11.11 -5.20 1.20
CA ILE A 568 -12.10 -5.57 2.21
C ILE A 568 -11.42 -5.88 3.54
N SER A 569 -11.99 -5.36 4.62
CA SER A 569 -11.61 -5.66 6.01
C SER A 569 -12.79 -6.24 6.77
N SER A 570 -12.55 -7.29 7.54
CA SER A 570 -13.54 -7.80 8.48
C SER A 570 -13.65 -6.92 9.71
N VAL A 571 -14.87 -6.78 10.24
CA VAL A 571 -15.17 -5.98 11.41
C VAL A 571 -15.57 -6.90 12.56
N VAL A 572 -14.84 -6.85 13.66
CA VAL A 572 -15.17 -7.58 14.88
C VAL A 572 -15.35 -6.58 16.03
N ASN A 573 -16.62 -6.34 16.39
CA ASN A 573 -16.95 -5.50 17.52
C ASN A 573 -16.63 -6.23 18.83
N LYS A 574 -15.80 -5.64 19.68
CA LYS A 574 -15.50 -6.05 21.06
C LYS A 574 -16.21 -5.11 22.04
N GLU A 575 -16.25 -5.44 23.32
CA GLU A 575 -16.94 -4.62 24.33
C GLU A 575 -16.48 -3.15 24.36
N LYS A 576 -15.20 -2.89 24.13
CA LYS A 576 -14.61 -1.53 24.22
C LYS A 576 -13.78 -1.13 23.00
N SER A 577 -13.78 -1.92 21.93
CA SER A 577 -12.94 -1.65 20.76
C SER A 577 -13.43 -2.42 19.54
N ILE A 578 -13.01 -1.97 18.35
CA ILE A 578 -13.24 -2.64 17.10
C ILE A 578 -11.92 -3.28 16.65
N ALA A 579 -11.95 -4.54 16.28
CA ALA A 579 -10.82 -5.22 15.67
C ALA A 579 -11.08 -5.36 14.16
N LEU A 580 -10.10 -4.95 13.37
CA LEU A 580 -10.15 -5.00 11.91
C LEU A 580 -9.03 -5.92 11.40
N LYS A 581 -9.33 -6.70 10.34
CA LYS A 581 -8.35 -7.57 9.68
C LYS A 581 -8.57 -7.52 8.18
N THR A 582 -7.48 -7.52 7.42
CA THR A 582 -7.49 -7.73 5.97
C THR A 582 -7.00 -9.14 5.64
N MET A 583 -7.05 -9.53 4.39
CA MET A 583 -6.56 -10.83 3.94
C MET A 583 -5.05 -10.98 4.18
N GLU A 584 -4.30 -9.91 3.94
CA GLU A 584 -2.84 -9.91 4.04
C GLU A 584 -2.34 -9.56 5.45
N ASP A 585 -3.11 -8.73 6.18
CA ASP A 585 -2.69 -8.18 7.46
C ASP A 585 -3.56 -8.70 8.61
N GLY A 586 -2.93 -9.26 9.62
CA GLY A 586 -3.63 -9.86 10.77
C GLY A 586 -4.35 -8.87 11.68
N SER A 587 -3.94 -7.59 11.69
CA SER A 587 -4.59 -6.51 12.44
C SER A 587 -4.26 -5.18 11.81
N VAL A 588 -5.29 -4.39 11.52
CA VAL A 588 -5.18 -3.07 10.91
C VAL A 588 -5.97 -2.04 11.72
N LEU A 589 -5.67 -0.77 11.54
CA LEU A 589 -6.34 0.36 12.18
C LEU A 589 -7.00 1.25 11.14
N LEU A 590 -8.01 2.01 11.54
CA LEU A 590 -8.55 3.08 10.73
C LEU A 590 -7.68 4.34 10.86
N TYR A 591 -7.58 5.08 9.76
CA TYR A 591 -6.89 6.36 9.77
C TYR A 591 -7.65 7.36 10.65
N SER A 592 -6.92 8.22 11.35
CA SER A 592 -7.48 9.13 12.36
C SER A 592 -8.56 10.08 11.83
N ASN A 593 -8.53 10.38 10.53
CA ASN A 593 -9.52 11.25 9.88
C ASN A 593 -10.77 10.51 9.39
N SER A 594 -10.83 9.17 9.49
CA SER A 594 -12.01 8.40 9.09
C SER A 594 -13.16 8.63 10.08
N VAL A 595 -14.38 8.80 9.57
CA VAL A 595 -15.60 8.88 10.41
C VAL A 595 -15.84 7.58 11.19
N ASN A 596 -15.24 6.48 10.76
CA ASN A 596 -15.32 5.19 11.44
C ASN A 596 -14.24 5.03 12.53
N GLY A 597 -13.30 5.96 12.64
CA GLY A 597 -12.14 5.86 13.55
C GLY A 597 -12.48 6.04 15.03
N GLU A 598 -13.48 6.86 15.34
CA GLU A 598 -13.90 7.20 16.71
C GLU A 598 -15.16 6.45 17.16
N VAL A 599 -15.75 5.64 16.28
CA VAL A 599 -16.99 4.92 16.59
C VAL A 599 -16.70 3.70 17.45
N SER A 600 -17.48 3.53 18.52
CA SER A 600 -17.34 2.40 19.45
C SER A 600 -17.84 1.07 18.86
N ARG A 601 -18.75 1.12 17.89
CA ARG A 601 -19.33 -0.04 17.22
C ARG A 601 -19.69 0.29 15.77
N ILE A 602 -19.32 -0.59 14.84
CA ILE A 602 -19.72 -0.53 13.43
C ILE A 602 -20.77 -1.64 13.21
N PRO A 603 -21.98 -1.32 12.73
CA PRO A 603 -23.05 -2.31 12.56
C PRO A 603 -22.80 -3.25 11.37
N TYR A 604 -21.92 -2.87 10.45
CA TYR A 604 -21.59 -3.66 9.26
C TYR A 604 -20.53 -4.73 9.55
N PRO A 605 -20.65 -5.94 8.99
CA PRO A 605 -19.66 -7.01 9.17
C PRO A 605 -18.35 -6.75 8.41
N TRP A 606 -18.39 -5.90 7.39
CA TRP A 606 -17.28 -5.59 6.51
C TRP A 606 -17.10 -4.09 6.33
N LEU A 607 -15.85 -3.70 6.10
CA LEU A 607 -15.50 -2.38 5.59
C LEU A 607 -14.78 -2.55 4.25
N THR A 608 -15.27 -1.86 3.22
CA THR A 608 -14.45 -1.62 2.03
C THR A 608 -13.62 -0.37 2.24
N PHE A 609 -12.40 -0.33 1.70
CA PHE A 609 -11.48 0.79 1.86
C PHE A 609 -10.77 1.13 0.55
N ASN A 610 -10.46 2.40 0.37
CA ASN A 610 -9.78 2.88 -0.82
C ASN A 610 -8.29 2.51 -0.82
N GLU A 611 -7.62 2.73 0.30
CA GLU A 611 -6.18 2.63 0.40
C GLU A 611 -5.76 2.06 1.75
N LYS A 612 -4.73 1.21 1.75
CA LYS A 612 -4.03 0.84 2.98
C LYS A 612 -2.62 1.43 2.95
N VAL A 613 -2.21 2.03 4.05
CA VAL A 613 -0.91 2.67 4.18
C VAL A 613 -0.22 2.15 5.42
N LYS A 614 1.01 1.66 5.26
CA LYS A 614 1.85 1.23 6.37
C LYS A 614 2.77 2.37 6.78
N VAL A 615 2.61 2.83 8.00
CA VAL A 615 3.52 3.78 8.67
C VAL A 615 4.27 3.02 9.75
N ASN A 616 3.76 2.93 10.96
CA ASN A 616 4.25 2.04 12.03
C ASN A 616 3.38 0.78 12.13
N THR A 617 2.13 0.92 11.75
CA THR A 617 1.13 -0.15 11.60
C THR A 617 0.38 0.10 10.29
N VAL A 618 -0.42 -0.84 9.86
CA VAL A 618 -1.24 -0.68 8.64
C VAL A 618 -2.49 0.10 8.99
N PHE A 619 -2.74 1.19 8.27
CA PHE A 619 -3.93 2.03 8.38
C PHE A 619 -4.78 1.91 7.13
N LEU A 620 -6.09 1.81 7.32
CA LEU A 620 -7.09 1.86 6.25
C LEU A 620 -7.59 3.29 6.10
N ARG A 621 -7.62 3.79 4.87
CA ARG A 621 -8.11 5.12 4.50
C ARG A 621 -9.40 5.01 3.71
N ASP A 622 -10.27 5.98 3.90
CA ASP A 622 -11.52 6.15 3.16
C ASP A 622 -12.35 4.86 3.17
N SER A 623 -12.97 4.59 4.32
CA SER A 623 -13.69 3.35 4.58
C SER A 623 -15.20 3.51 4.48
N THR A 624 -15.88 2.46 4.03
CA THR A 624 -17.35 2.38 3.98
C THR A 624 -17.81 1.04 4.50
N GLY A 625 -18.79 1.07 5.42
CA GLY A 625 -19.45 -0.13 5.91
C GLY A 625 -20.29 -0.79 4.82
N VAL A 626 -20.14 -2.11 4.65
CA VAL A 626 -20.89 -2.89 3.66
C VAL A 626 -21.48 -4.15 4.29
N SER A 627 -22.67 -4.54 3.80
CA SER A 627 -23.38 -5.75 4.21
C SER A 627 -22.89 -6.97 3.42
N ASP A 628 -23.33 -8.15 3.83
CA ASP A 628 -23.02 -9.38 3.12
C ASP A 628 -23.64 -9.44 1.75
N SER A 629 -24.92 -9.04 1.63
CA SER A 629 -25.60 -9.04 0.34
C SER A 629 -24.92 -8.11 -0.66
N ILE A 630 -24.43 -6.95 -0.21
CA ILE A 630 -23.63 -6.05 -1.05
C ILE A 630 -22.34 -6.77 -1.50
N LEU A 631 -21.64 -7.42 -0.59
CA LEU A 631 -20.39 -8.08 -0.92
C LEU A 631 -20.59 -9.30 -1.83
N LEU A 632 -21.65 -10.09 -1.59
CA LEU A 632 -22.00 -11.24 -2.41
C LEU A 632 -22.38 -10.86 -3.84
N LEU A 633 -23.18 -9.80 -4.02
CA LEU A 633 -23.68 -9.41 -5.34
C LEU A 633 -22.72 -8.53 -6.13
N PHE A 634 -21.94 -7.67 -5.45
CA PHE A 634 -21.11 -6.65 -6.08
C PHE A 634 -19.60 -6.82 -5.81
N GLY A 635 -19.20 -7.80 -5.01
CA GLY A 635 -17.80 -8.16 -4.79
C GLY A 635 -17.21 -8.96 -5.95
N GLY A 636 -16.25 -9.82 -5.63
CA GLY A 636 -15.57 -10.67 -6.61
C GLY A 636 -16.34 -11.93 -7.01
N CYS A 637 -15.62 -12.84 -7.65
CA CYS A 637 -16.17 -14.14 -8.05
C CYS A 637 -16.53 -14.97 -6.83
N LEU A 638 -17.68 -15.66 -6.93
CA LEU A 638 -18.19 -16.58 -5.94
C LEU A 638 -17.92 -18.02 -6.36
N SER A 639 -17.57 -18.86 -5.40
CA SER A 639 -17.48 -20.31 -5.55
C SER A 639 -18.27 -21.00 -4.44
N GLN A 640 -18.79 -22.21 -4.71
CA GLN A 640 -19.41 -23.03 -3.69
C GLN A 640 -18.35 -23.82 -2.93
N GLY A 641 -18.50 -23.92 -1.62
CA GLY A 641 -17.69 -24.74 -0.74
C GLY A 641 -18.46 -25.95 -0.25
N GLY A 642 -17.75 -27.02 0.00
CA GLY A 642 -18.16 -28.22 0.71
C GLY A 642 -19.56 -28.80 0.44
N LEU A 643 -20.01 -29.71 1.33
CA LEU A 643 -21.32 -30.33 1.28
C LEU A 643 -22.47 -29.44 1.74
N ASP A 644 -22.17 -28.43 2.53
CA ASP A 644 -23.18 -27.50 3.05
C ASP A 644 -23.53 -26.39 2.05
N GLY A 645 -22.85 -26.35 0.88
CA GLY A 645 -23.12 -25.39 -0.18
C GLY A 645 -22.87 -23.94 0.17
N HIS A 646 -22.09 -23.65 1.23
CA HIS A 646 -21.74 -22.26 1.58
C HIS A 646 -20.98 -21.58 0.43
N LEU A 647 -21.02 -20.25 0.40
CA LEU A 647 -20.35 -19.47 -0.63
C LEU A 647 -18.95 -19.03 -0.14
N LYS A 648 -17.99 -19.06 -1.05
CA LYS A 648 -16.61 -18.62 -0.84
C LYS A 648 -16.25 -17.50 -1.80
N MET A 649 -15.41 -16.59 -1.33
CA MET A 649 -14.84 -15.49 -2.11
C MET A 649 -13.38 -15.30 -1.70
N MET A 650 -12.56 -14.73 -2.59
CA MET A 650 -11.14 -14.48 -2.35
C MET A 650 -10.37 -15.74 -1.92
N GLY A 651 -10.50 -16.83 -2.67
CA GLY A 651 -9.81 -18.08 -2.39
C GLY A 651 -10.18 -18.72 -1.04
N GLY A 652 -11.37 -18.44 -0.51
CA GLY A 652 -11.85 -18.95 0.77
C GLY A 652 -11.49 -18.07 1.97
N TYR A 653 -10.91 -16.88 1.76
CA TYR A 653 -10.73 -15.92 2.85
C TYR A 653 -12.07 -15.42 3.42
N LEU A 654 -13.06 -15.23 2.55
CA LEU A 654 -14.43 -14.89 2.94
C LEU A 654 -15.32 -16.12 2.72
N GLU A 655 -16.02 -16.55 3.76
CA GLU A 655 -16.96 -17.67 3.73
C GLU A 655 -18.30 -17.20 4.26
N PHE A 656 -19.37 -17.47 3.49
CA PHE A 656 -20.74 -17.05 3.81
C PHE A 656 -21.59 -18.30 3.99
N PHE A 657 -21.92 -18.62 5.23
CA PHE A 657 -22.70 -19.81 5.57
C PHE A 657 -24.19 -19.54 5.51
N MET A 658 -24.88 -20.24 4.63
CA MET A 658 -26.32 -20.10 4.40
C MET A 658 -26.90 -21.44 3.91
N LYS A 659 -28.24 -21.52 3.82
CA LYS A 659 -28.90 -22.69 3.26
C LYS A 659 -28.53 -22.85 1.78
N PRO A 660 -28.30 -24.09 1.28
CA PRO A 660 -27.88 -24.33 -0.11
C PRO A 660 -28.78 -23.68 -1.16
N ALA A 661 -30.11 -23.69 -0.93
CA ALA A 661 -31.05 -23.03 -1.82
C ALA A 661 -30.83 -21.52 -1.92
N VAL A 662 -30.53 -20.85 -0.79
CA VAL A 662 -30.25 -19.41 -0.75
C VAL A 662 -28.91 -19.12 -1.43
N ALA A 663 -27.88 -19.96 -1.19
CA ALA A 663 -26.59 -19.84 -1.85
C ALA A 663 -26.71 -19.93 -3.37
N ASN A 664 -27.49 -20.91 -3.87
CA ASN A 664 -27.76 -21.04 -5.31
C ASN A 664 -28.48 -19.82 -5.88
N MET A 665 -29.44 -19.24 -5.15
CA MET A 665 -30.15 -18.02 -5.59
C MET A 665 -29.17 -16.83 -5.72
N TYR A 666 -28.24 -16.66 -4.75
CA TYR A 666 -27.20 -15.61 -4.85
C TYR A 666 -26.27 -15.84 -6.03
N LEU A 667 -25.86 -17.08 -6.30
CA LEU A 667 -25.03 -17.41 -7.46
C LEU A 667 -25.72 -17.10 -8.78
N LEU A 668 -26.99 -17.47 -8.91
CA LEU A 668 -27.80 -17.17 -10.11
C LEU A 668 -27.94 -15.66 -10.29
N LEU A 669 -28.36 -14.95 -9.24
CA LEU A 669 -28.54 -13.50 -9.29
C LEU A 669 -27.23 -12.77 -9.61
N LYS A 670 -26.11 -13.19 -9.00
CA LYS A 670 -24.80 -12.65 -9.29
C LYS A 670 -24.42 -12.85 -10.75
N ARG A 671 -24.63 -14.04 -11.30
CA ARG A 671 -24.33 -14.34 -12.71
C ARG A 671 -25.15 -13.45 -13.65
N GLU A 672 -26.44 -13.33 -13.42
CA GLU A 672 -27.34 -12.48 -14.25
C GLU A 672 -26.93 -11.00 -14.17
N LEU A 673 -26.53 -10.52 -12.96
CA LEU A 673 -26.01 -9.14 -12.80
C LEU A 673 -24.70 -8.93 -13.55
N ASP A 674 -23.76 -9.87 -13.46
CA ASP A 674 -22.48 -9.79 -14.15
C ASP A 674 -22.68 -9.84 -15.69
N GLU A 675 -23.59 -10.66 -16.18
CA GLU A 675 -23.94 -10.74 -17.60
C GLU A 675 -24.62 -9.45 -18.09
N MET A 676 -25.54 -8.90 -17.31
CA MET A 676 -26.17 -7.60 -17.62
C MET A 676 -25.13 -6.49 -17.74
N ILE A 677 -24.20 -6.41 -16.77
CA ILE A 677 -23.12 -5.41 -16.77
C ILE A 677 -22.20 -5.62 -18.00
N HIS A 678 -21.84 -6.87 -18.30
CA HIS A 678 -21.03 -7.22 -19.47
C HIS A 678 -21.71 -6.80 -20.77
N ASN A 679 -22.99 -7.13 -20.95
CA ASN A 679 -23.76 -6.81 -22.13
C ASN A 679 -23.91 -5.30 -22.33
N LYS A 680 -24.16 -4.54 -21.24
CA LYS A 680 -24.23 -3.07 -21.30
C LYS A 680 -22.89 -2.42 -21.63
N LEU A 681 -21.78 -2.99 -21.16
CA LEU A 681 -20.43 -2.53 -21.53
C LEU A 681 -20.08 -2.88 -22.99
N ALA A 682 -20.56 -4.03 -23.49
CA ALA A 682 -20.36 -4.44 -24.88
C ALA A 682 -21.20 -3.59 -25.85
N GLU A 683 -22.45 -3.32 -25.48
CA GLU A 683 -23.40 -2.53 -26.25
C GLU A 683 -23.96 -1.39 -25.40
N PRO A 684 -23.32 -0.21 -25.41
CA PRO A 684 -23.77 0.94 -24.61
C PRO A 684 -25.20 1.40 -24.88
N SER A 685 -25.75 1.13 -26.09
CA SER A 685 -27.12 1.44 -26.49
C SER A 685 -28.18 0.48 -25.93
N LEU A 686 -27.77 -0.63 -25.28
CA LEU A 686 -28.66 -1.64 -24.73
C LEU A 686 -29.69 -1.01 -23.78
N ASN A 687 -30.99 -1.30 -24.01
CA ASN A 687 -32.05 -0.80 -23.15
C ASN A 687 -32.11 -1.54 -21.81
N MET A 688 -31.94 -0.81 -20.73
CA MET A 688 -31.94 -1.37 -19.37
C MET A 688 -33.34 -1.73 -18.85
N GLN A 689 -34.42 -1.41 -19.57
CA GLN A 689 -35.78 -1.75 -19.18
C GLN A 689 -36.04 -3.27 -19.05
N SER A 690 -35.34 -4.07 -19.89
CA SER A 690 -35.44 -5.53 -19.83
C SER A 690 -34.84 -6.13 -18.53
N PHE A 691 -34.03 -5.38 -17.80
CA PHE A 691 -33.38 -5.83 -16.56
C PHE A 691 -33.97 -5.20 -15.28
N GLN A 692 -35.11 -4.51 -15.38
CA GLN A 692 -35.72 -3.82 -14.23
C GLN A 692 -36.05 -4.78 -13.07
N GLU A 693 -36.58 -5.96 -13.35
CA GLU A 693 -36.91 -6.96 -12.33
C GLU A 693 -35.62 -7.44 -11.60
N LEU A 694 -34.54 -7.71 -12.36
CA LEU A 694 -33.26 -8.09 -11.83
C LEU A 694 -32.70 -7.01 -10.91
N MET A 695 -32.73 -5.76 -11.35
CA MET A 695 -32.29 -4.60 -10.58
C MET A 695 -33.14 -4.38 -9.33
N MET A 696 -34.45 -4.56 -9.43
CA MET A 696 -35.35 -4.44 -8.30
C MET A 696 -35.07 -5.54 -7.26
N ALA A 697 -34.88 -6.78 -7.67
CA ALA A 697 -34.49 -7.88 -6.79
C ALA A 697 -33.18 -7.63 -6.08
N ALA A 698 -32.15 -7.18 -6.81
CA ALA A 698 -30.85 -6.86 -6.23
C ALA A 698 -30.95 -5.70 -5.21
N ARG A 699 -31.67 -4.62 -5.55
CA ARG A 699 -31.88 -3.47 -4.65
C ARG A 699 -32.65 -3.86 -3.40
N LEU A 700 -33.66 -4.72 -3.51
CA LEU A 700 -34.43 -5.21 -2.37
C LEU A 700 -33.50 -5.96 -1.39
N LEU A 701 -32.67 -6.89 -1.91
CA LEU A 701 -31.76 -7.67 -1.09
C LEU A 701 -30.73 -6.80 -0.35
N ILE A 702 -30.14 -5.81 -1.02
CA ILE A 702 -29.15 -4.92 -0.38
C ILE A 702 -29.79 -3.90 0.57
N SER A 703 -31.08 -3.56 0.41
CA SER A 703 -31.80 -2.62 1.27
C SER A 703 -32.37 -3.27 2.53
N GLU A 704 -32.82 -4.52 2.43
CA GLU A 704 -33.37 -5.29 3.55
C GLU A 704 -32.30 -5.98 4.40
N ASP A 705 -31.05 -5.92 3.99
CA ASP A 705 -29.93 -6.52 4.70
C ASP A 705 -29.53 -5.64 5.90
N ASN A 706 -30.34 -5.73 6.95
CA ASN A 706 -30.20 -4.95 8.19
C ASN A 706 -29.09 -5.47 9.11
N CYS A 707 -27.99 -5.99 8.55
CA CYS A 707 -26.74 -6.26 9.26
C CYS A 707 -26.82 -7.20 10.49
N GLU A 708 -27.98 -7.51 11.01
CA GLU A 708 -28.17 -8.40 12.16
C GLU A 708 -28.65 -9.79 11.73
N GLY A 709 -27.68 -10.65 11.34
CA GLY A 709 -27.87 -12.08 11.54
C GLY A 709 -28.61 -12.89 10.49
N ARG A 710 -28.78 -12.45 9.24
CA ARG A 710 -29.29 -13.31 8.16
C ARG A 710 -28.31 -14.40 7.77
N PHE A 711 -27.02 -14.09 7.79
CA PHE A 711 -25.96 -15.03 7.44
C PHE A 711 -24.99 -15.17 8.61
N VAL A 712 -24.47 -16.37 8.79
CA VAL A 712 -23.39 -16.61 9.74
C VAL A 712 -22.10 -16.55 8.96
N TYR A 713 -21.31 -15.55 9.29
CA TYR A 713 -20.13 -15.16 8.52
C TYR A 713 -18.93 -15.99 8.86
N GLY A 714 -18.13 -16.22 7.85
CA GLY A 714 -16.97 -17.06 7.84
C GLY A 714 -15.72 -16.53 8.49
N LEU A 715 -15.84 -15.69 9.48
CA LEU A 715 -14.83 -15.77 10.54
C LEU A 715 -15.20 -17.00 11.35
N PRO A 716 -14.36 -18.02 11.43
CA PRO A 716 -14.65 -19.21 12.20
C PRO A 716 -15.20 -18.78 13.55
N ILE A 717 -16.30 -19.40 13.98
CA ILE A 717 -16.96 -19.18 15.28
C ILE A 717 -15.98 -19.26 16.46
N ALA A 718 -14.78 -19.75 16.24
CA ALA A 718 -13.65 -19.72 17.18
C ALA A 718 -13.26 -18.34 17.73
N VAL A 719 -13.77 -17.24 17.19
CA VAL A 719 -13.51 -15.88 17.73
C VAL A 719 -14.57 -15.41 18.72
N LYS A 720 -15.68 -16.12 18.87
CA LYS A 720 -16.58 -15.90 20.00
C LYS A 720 -16.10 -16.67 21.22
N ASN A 721 -15.44 -15.99 22.15
CA ASN A 721 -14.99 -16.46 23.48
C ASN A 721 -13.74 -17.36 23.48
N VAL A 722 -12.58 -16.80 23.16
CA VAL A 722 -11.34 -17.29 23.76
C VAL A 722 -10.86 -16.27 24.79
N SER A 723 -11.37 -16.40 25.99
CA SER A 723 -10.54 -16.14 27.16
C SER A 723 -9.36 -17.11 27.05
N LEU A 724 -8.14 -16.54 27.04
CA LEU A 724 -6.89 -17.27 27.05
C LEU A 724 -6.89 -18.33 28.17
N LYS A 725 -7.16 -19.58 27.81
CA LYS A 725 -6.73 -20.77 28.55
C LYS A 725 -6.08 -21.71 27.55
N LYS A 726 -4.88 -22.11 27.92
CA LYS A 726 -3.90 -22.99 27.27
C LYS A 726 -4.45 -23.94 26.22
N ALA A 727 -3.77 -23.96 25.08
CA ALA A 727 -3.86 -24.94 24.02
C ALA A 727 -3.83 -26.36 24.54
N ASP A 728 -4.90 -27.10 24.29
CA ASP A 728 -4.89 -28.53 24.16
C ASP A 728 -5.87 -28.93 23.07
N SER A 729 -5.31 -29.62 22.07
CA SER A 729 -5.92 -30.39 20.99
C SER A 729 -7.06 -29.78 20.16
N GLY A 730 -6.89 -29.76 18.83
CA GLY A 730 -7.85 -29.33 17.80
C GLY A 730 -9.24 -30.00 17.79
N CYS A 731 -9.55 -30.81 18.78
CA CYS A 731 -10.82 -31.54 18.90
C CYS A 731 -11.88 -30.90 19.80
N GLU A 732 -11.60 -29.74 20.44
CA GLU A 732 -12.46 -29.29 21.54
C GLU A 732 -13.88 -28.87 21.15
N ASN A 733 -14.09 -28.42 19.90
CA ASN A 733 -15.41 -27.94 19.45
C ASN A 733 -16.04 -28.73 18.29
N SER A 734 -15.46 -29.85 17.86
CA SER A 734 -15.82 -30.56 16.65
C SER A 734 -17.29 -31.04 16.66
N LYS A 735 -17.85 -31.44 17.81
CA LYS A 735 -19.28 -31.83 17.91
C LYS A 735 -20.23 -30.70 17.59
N ASN A 736 -19.98 -29.53 18.16
CA ASN A 736 -20.84 -28.35 17.95
C ASN A 736 -20.70 -27.80 16.53
N GLU A 737 -19.50 -27.86 15.99
CA GLU A 737 -19.21 -27.43 14.60
C GLU A 737 -19.91 -28.36 13.60
N LEU A 738 -19.80 -29.71 13.77
CA LEU A 738 -20.50 -30.68 12.93
C LEU A 738 -22.02 -30.51 13.01
N GLN A 739 -22.57 -30.37 14.21
CA GLN A 739 -23.98 -30.13 14.41
C GLN A 739 -24.45 -28.84 13.73
N THR A 740 -23.68 -27.78 13.86
CA THR A 740 -24.00 -26.50 13.25
C THR A 740 -23.97 -26.57 11.72
N LEU A 741 -22.97 -27.24 11.14
CA LEU A 741 -22.85 -27.42 9.69
C LEU A 741 -24.02 -28.24 9.14
N LEU A 742 -24.36 -29.38 9.78
CA LEU A 742 -25.46 -30.22 9.34
C LEU A 742 -26.82 -29.51 9.48
N THR A 743 -27.05 -28.78 10.56
CA THR A 743 -28.29 -28.00 10.74
C THR A 743 -28.44 -26.91 9.69
N ARG A 744 -27.33 -26.22 9.34
CA ARG A 744 -27.34 -25.19 8.27
C ARG A 744 -27.59 -25.78 6.91
N ALA A 745 -27.02 -26.97 6.63
CA ALA A 745 -27.25 -27.68 5.38
C ALA A 745 -28.66 -28.33 5.28
N GLY A 746 -29.52 -28.17 6.31
CA GLY A 746 -30.85 -28.75 6.33
C GLY A 746 -30.89 -30.25 6.62
N HIS A 747 -29.80 -30.82 7.12
CA HIS A 747 -29.69 -32.22 7.49
C HIS A 747 -30.10 -32.45 8.96
N GLY A 748 -30.43 -33.74 9.28
CA GLY A 748 -30.75 -34.15 10.64
C GLY A 748 -29.52 -34.06 11.57
N LEU A 749 -29.76 -34.03 12.88
CA LEU A 749 -28.70 -34.05 13.90
C LEU A 749 -27.83 -35.29 13.82
N PRO A 750 -26.49 -35.16 14.04
CA PRO A 750 -25.58 -36.32 14.02
C PRO A 750 -25.84 -37.23 15.23
N ILE A 751 -25.81 -38.54 14.98
CA ILE A 751 -26.03 -39.59 15.99
C ILE A 751 -24.68 -40.20 16.34
N TYR A 752 -24.32 -40.23 17.63
CA TYR A 752 -23.08 -40.81 18.10
C TYR A 752 -23.30 -42.18 18.76
N LYS A 753 -22.55 -43.19 18.34
CA LYS A 753 -22.52 -44.53 18.97
C LYS A 753 -21.14 -44.76 19.54
N THR A 754 -21.04 -44.84 20.87
CA THR A 754 -19.75 -45.05 21.58
C THR A 754 -19.71 -46.41 22.19
N LYS A 755 -18.62 -47.17 21.91
CA LYS A 755 -18.32 -48.46 22.51
C LYS A 755 -17.19 -48.31 23.51
N GLU A 756 -17.32 -48.99 24.65
CA GLU A 756 -16.26 -49.15 25.63
C GLU A 756 -15.37 -50.35 25.25
N LEU A 757 -14.06 -50.10 25.23
CA LEU A 757 -13.02 -51.06 24.93
C LEU A 757 -12.31 -51.53 26.21
N LYS A 758 -11.47 -52.57 26.17
CA LYS A 758 -10.69 -53.01 27.33
C LYS A 758 -9.75 -51.89 27.81
N HIS A 759 -9.53 -51.78 29.12
CA HIS A 759 -8.69 -50.77 29.79
C HIS A 759 -9.23 -49.32 29.84
N ASN A 760 -10.56 -49.14 30.06
CA ASN A 760 -11.19 -47.83 30.20
C ASN A 760 -10.97 -46.90 28.98
N GLN A 761 -10.91 -47.46 27.78
CA GLN A 761 -10.85 -46.77 26.51
C GLN A 761 -12.20 -46.78 25.83
N PHE A 762 -12.51 -45.66 25.13
CA PHE A 762 -13.75 -45.45 24.42
C PHE A 762 -13.48 -45.19 22.94
N LEU A 763 -14.27 -45.79 22.04
CA LEU A 763 -14.28 -45.52 20.61
C LEU A 763 -15.67 -45.06 20.19
N SER A 764 -15.81 -43.94 19.49
CA SER A 764 -17.07 -43.40 19.04
C SER A 764 -17.15 -43.33 17.50
N THR A 765 -18.35 -43.63 16.99
CA THR A 765 -18.67 -43.48 15.56
C THR A 765 -19.86 -42.52 15.45
N VAL A 766 -19.74 -41.48 14.60
CA VAL A 766 -20.82 -40.54 14.30
C VAL A 766 -21.49 -40.91 12.99
N PHE A 767 -22.82 -40.83 12.97
CA PHE A 767 -23.67 -41.16 11.82
C PHE A 767 -24.50 -39.94 11.43
N PHE A 768 -24.52 -39.60 10.16
CA PHE A 768 -25.40 -38.59 9.58
C PHE A 768 -25.52 -38.80 8.07
N ASN A 769 -26.67 -38.52 7.52
CA ASN A 769 -26.97 -38.58 6.07
C ASN A 769 -26.49 -39.89 5.38
N GLY A 770 -26.67 -41.06 6.07
CA GLY A 770 -26.23 -42.37 5.54
C GLY A 770 -24.73 -42.66 5.61
N GLN A 771 -23.92 -41.71 6.06
CA GLN A 771 -22.47 -41.82 6.24
C GLN A 771 -22.12 -42.11 7.70
N SER A 772 -20.97 -42.80 7.93
CA SER A 772 -20.47 -43.06 9.27
C SER A 772 -18.96 -42.81 9.37
N PHE A 773 -18.53 -42.13 10.43
CA PHE A 773 -17.13 -41.81 10.68
C PHE A 773 -16.74 -42.22 12.10
N SER A 774 -15.63 -42.98 12.21
CA SER A 774 -15.11 -43.43 13.51
C SER A 774 -13.94 -42.53 13.94
N GLY A 775 -13.95 -42.08 15.19
CA GLY A 775 -12.85 -41.36 15.79
C GLY A 775 -11.73 -42.28 16.32
N GLU A 776 -10.81 -41.70 17.03
CA GLU A 776 -9.73 -42.38 17.71
C GLU A 776 -10.17 -42.99 19.06
N THR A 777 -9.41 -44.00 19.56
CA THR A 777 -9.61 -44.51 20.92
C THR A 777 -9.14 -43.54 21.96
N CYS A 778 -10.03 -43.16 22.89
CA CYS A 778 -9.79 -42.11 23.86
C CYS A 778 -10.06 -42.55 25.31
N SER A 779 -9.49 -41.85 26.27
CA SER A 779 -9.65 -42.14 27.72
C SER A 779 -11.04 -41.77 28.27
N THR A 780 -11.82 -41.01 27.54
CA THR A 780 -13.18 -40.59 27.95
C THR A 780 -14.16 -40.69 26.79
N LYS A 781 -15.43 -41.04 27.11
CA LYS A 781 -16.53 -41.09 26.13
C LYS A 781 -16.72 -39.75 25.37
N LYS A 782 -16.61 -38.62 26.08
CA LYS A 782 -16.79 -37.29 25.51
C LYS A 782 -15.67 -36.92 24.52
N LEU A 783 -14.47 -37.38 24.76
CA LEU A 783 -13.32 -37.16 23.88
C LEU A 783 -13.43 -38.04 22.63
N ALA A 784 -13.83 -39.31 22.76
CA ALA A 784 -14.07 -40.23 21.64
C ALA A 784 -15.17 -39.70 20.69
N GLU A 785 -16.25 -39.12 21.23
CA GLU A 785 -17.29 -38.47 20.42
C GLU A 785 -16.79 -37.21 19.70
N LYS A 786 -15.87 -36.48 20.30
CA LYS A 786 -15.23 -35.29 19.68
C LYS A 786 -14.30 -35.70 18.52
N THR A 787 -13.51 -36.77 18.68
CA THR A 787 -12.63 -37.27 17.61
C THR A 787 -13.43 -37.81 16.44
N ALA A 788 -14.55 -38.50 16.68
CA ALA A 788 -15.45 -38.95 15.63
C ALA A 788 -16.10 -37.78 14.85
N ALA A 789 -16.49 -36.72 15.56
CA ALA A 789 -17.01 -35.52 14.94
C ALA A 789 -15.94 -34.78 14.13
N PHE A 790 -14.71 -34.80 14.59
CA PHE A 790 -13.58 -34.22 13.91
C PHE A 790 -13.27 -34.92 12.58
N GLU A 791 -13.28 -36.25 12.55
CA GLU A 791 -13.10 -37.03 11.30
C GLU A 791 -14.25 -36.76 10.30
N ALA A 792 -15.47 -36.65 10.79
CA ALA A 792 -16.60 -36.26 9.96
C ALA A 792 -16.47 -34.85 9.35
N LEU A 793 -16.01 -33.90 10.14
CA LEU A 793 -15.73 -32.55 9.67
C LEU A 793 -14.58 -32.51 8.65
N ARG A 794 -13.57 -33.34 8.87
CA ARG A 794 -12.44 -33.48 7.93
C ARG A 794 -12.93 -33.94 6.56
N TRP A 795 -13.81 -34.92 6.52
CA TRP A 795 -14.41 -35.38 5.27
C TRP A 795 -15.31 -34.32 4.62
N LEU A 796 -16.12 -33.62 5.40
CA LEU A 796 -16.99 -32.56 4.93
C LEU A 796 -16.21 -31.37 4.31
N LYS A 797 -15.03 -31.06 4.83
CA LYS A 797 -14.15 -29.99 4.34
C LYS A 797 -13.33 -30.38 3.12
N GLY A 798 -13.23 -31.68 2.79
CA GLY A 798 -12.41 -32.22 1.69
C GLY A 798 -13.08 -32.27 0.31
N GLY A 799 -14.36 -31.90 0.14
CA GLY A 799 -15.08 -31.83 -1.15
C GLY A 799 -15.92 -33.08 -1.50
N PRO A 800 -16.72 -33.08 -2.59
CA PRO A 800 -17.79 -34.04 -2.85
C PRO A 800 -17.35 -35.43 -3.33
N ASN A 801 -16.08 -35.68 -3.59
CA ASN A 801 -15.59 -37.03 -3.97
C ASN A 801 -14.74 -37.58 -2.84
N GLY A 802 -15.39 -38.27 -1.92
CA GLY A 802 -14.79 -38.92 -0.77
C GLY A 802 -13.88 -40.11 -1.08
N TYR A 803 -13.15 -40.13 -2.16
CA TYR A 803 -12.07 -41.06 -2.48
C TYR A 803 -10.77 -40.29 -2.53
N ILE A 804 -10.20 -40.03 -1.37
CA ILE A 804 -8.76 -39.70 -1.28
C ILE A 804 -8.13 -40.80 -0.48
N ASP A 805 -7.21 -41.48 -1.15
CA ASP A 805 -6.32 -42.48 -0.61
C ASP A 805 -5.71 -42.01 0.72
N SER A 806 -5.77 -42.81 1.76
CA SER A 806 -5.28 -42.50 3.10
C SER A 806 -3.81 -42.09 3.16
N SER A 807 -3.04 -42.29 2.07
CA SER A 807 -1.64 -41.85 1.94
C SER A 807 -1.45 -40.35 1.61
N LEU A 808 -2.50 -39.65 1.15
CA LEU A 808 -2.45 -38.21 0.81
C LEU A 808 -2.97 -37.31 1.94
N MET A 809 -3.63 -37.88 2.93
CA MET A 809 -4.28 -37.13 4.03
C MET A 809 -3.29 -36.66 5.11
N ASP A 810 -2.16 -37.36 5.28
CA ASP A 810 -1.11 -36.93 6.23
C ASP A 810 -0.38 -35.64 5.83
N ASN A 811 -0.49 -35.25 4.56
CA ASN A 811 0.14 -34.01 4.05
C ASN A 811 -0.72 -32.73 4.18
N VAL A 812 -2.04 -32.86 4.38
CA VAL A 812 -2.93 -31.68 4.47
C VAL A 812 -2.99 -31.11 5.90
N TYR A 813 -2.71 -31.94 6.90
CA TYR A 813 -2.74 -31.50 8.31
C TYR A 813 -1.50 -30.73 8.76
N ASN A 814 -0.39 -30.84 8.03
CA ASN A 814 0.86 -30.14 8.39
C ASN A 814 1.01 -28.75 7.79
N GLN A 815 0.05 -28.25 6.99
CA GLN A 815 0.14 -26.93 6.37
C GLN A 815 -0.55 -25.80 7.15
N HIS A 816 -1.22 -26.07 8.27
CA HIS A 816 -1.91 -25.01 9.02
C HIS A 816 -1.26 -24.57 10.35
N ASP A 817 -0.07 -25.11 10.69
CA ASP A 817 0.64 -24.71 11.89
C ASP A 817 2.14 -24.46 11.64
N VAL A 818 2.46 -23.46 10.83
CA VAL A 818 3.80 -22.85 10.84
C VAL A 818 3.67 -21.36 11.15
N GLY A 819 3.22 -21.11 12.35
CA GLY A 819 3.47 -19.89 13.10
C GLY A 819 4.60 -20.17 14.09
N VAL A 820 5.78 -19.72 13.73
CA VAL A 820 6.99 -19.55 14.55
C VAL A 820 6.77 -19.66 16.06
N ARG A 821 7.20 -20.79 16.67
CA ARG A 821 8.01 -20.93 17.89
C ARG A 821 7.92 -22.37 18.44
N GLY A 822 9.09 -23.00 18.55
CA GLY A 822 9.29 -24.22 19.35
C GLY A 822 9.09 -25.50 18.55
N GLY A 823 10.19 -26.19 18.23
CA GLY A 823 10.22 -27.48 17.56
C GLY A 823 9.20 -28.46 18.12
N GLY A 824 8.37 -28.98 17.25
CA GLY A 824 7.35 -29.94 17.59
C GLY A 824 7.92 -31.15 18.32
N ASP A 825 7.18 -31.65 19.28
CA ASP A 825 7.57 -32.74 20.17
C ASP A 825 7.85 -34.07 19.43
N ASN A 826 7.68 -34.14 18.08
CA ASN A 826 7.66 -35.38 17.27
C ASN A 826 8.64 -35.45 16.09
N SER A 827 9.45 -34.44 15.80
CA SER A 827 10.29 -34.38 14.58
C SER A 827 11.25 -35.58 14.41
N LYS A 828 11.75 -36.14 15.49
CA LYS A 828 12.63 -37.34 15.43
C LYS A 828 11.88 -38.60 14.98
N ASN A 829 10.68 -38.82 15.48
CA ASN A 829 9.85 -39.98 15.14
C ASN A 829 9.33 -39.85 13.70
N GLU A 830 9.02 -38.63 13.30
CA GLU A 830 8.56 -38.29 11.94
C GLU A 830 9.67 -38.53 10.90
N LEU A 831 10.88 -38.07 11.13
CA LEU A 831 12.04 -38.31 10.27
C LEU A 831 12.33 -39.82 10.17
N GLN A 832 12.28 -40.57 11.30
CA GLN A 832 12.48 -42.01 11.32
C GLN A 832 11.39 -42.72 10.51
N THR A 833 10.14 -42.28 10.60
CA THR A 833 9.01 -42.86 9.84
C THR A 833 9.15 -42.58 8.35
N VAL A 834 9.53 -41.37 7.94
CA VAL A 834 9.77 -41.05 6.54
C VAL A 834 10.91 -41.86 5.95
N LEU A 835 12.02 -42.00 6.67
CA LEU A 835 13.16 -42.79 6.20
C LEU A 835 12.86 -44.28 6.16
N SER A 836 12.11 -44.86 7.12
CA SER A 836 11.66 -46.23 7.10
C SER A 836 10.72 -46.55 5.94
N LYS A 837 9.79 -45.63 5.61
CA LYS A 837 8.90 -45.74 4.44
C LYS A 837 9.68 -45.69 3.11
N ALA A 838 10.79 -44.95 3.08
CA ALA A 838 11.68 -44.88 1.93
C ALA A 838 12.73 -45.99 1.87
N GLY A 839 12.70 -46.95 2.78
CA GLY A 839 13.61 -48.10 2.80
C GLY A 839 15.03 -47.80 3.30
N HIS A 840 15.23 -46.68 3.98
CA HIS A 840 16.53 -46.24 4.53
C HIS A 840 16.70 -46.68 6.00
N GLU A 841 17.96 -46.80 6.42
CA GLU A 841 18.31 -47.08 7.82
C GLU A 841 17.90 -45.93 8.74
N PRO A 842 17.63 -46.16 10.04
CA PRO A 842 17.29 -45.10 10.99
C PRO A 842 18.34 -44.03 11.08
N PRO A 843 17.94 -42.75 11.25
CA PRO A 843 18.87 -41.64 11.30
C PRO A 843 19.72 -41.67 12.57
N THR A 844 21.00 -41.32 12.44
CA THR A 844 21.94 -41.21 13.56
C THR A 844 22.16 -39.75 13.95
N TYR A 845 22.26 -39.48 15.26
CA TYR A 845 22.41 -38.11 15.79
C TYR A 845 23.78 -37.97 16.46
N LYS A 846 24.54 -36.90 16.09
CA LYS A 846 25.81 -36.52 16.74
C LYS A 846 25.61 -35.17 17.40
N THR A 847 25.54 -35.16 18.76
CA THR A 847 25.33 -33.92 19.54
C THR A 847 26.60 -33.51 20.23
N LYS A 848 27.00 -32.23 20.08
CA LYS A 848 28.16 -31.63 20.72
C LYS A 848 27.69 -30.45 21.62
N GLU A 849 28.44 -30.18 22.67
CA GLU A 849 28.26 -29.03 23.53
C GLU A 849 28.80 -27.80 22.80
N TRP A 850 28.00 -26.72 22.78
CA TRP A 850 28.32 -25.43 22.16
C TRP A 850 28.54 -24.39 23.26
N LYS A 851 28.97 -23.19 22.92
CA LYS A 851 29.24 -22.12 23.89
C LYS A 851 28.02 -21.80 24.76
N ASN A 852 28.22 -21.43 26.02
CA ASN A 852 27.21 -21.01 27.01
C ASN A 852 26.16 -22.08 27.37
N ASN A 853 26.60 -23.32 27.66
CA ASN A 853 25.69 -24.42 28.04
C ASN A 853 24.60 -24.76 27.03
N GLN A 854 24.83 -24.50 25.75
CA GLN A 854 23.98 -24.89 24.62
C GLN A 854 24.51 -26.14 23.94
N PHE A 855 23.63 -26.85 23.24
CA PHE A 855 23.93 -28.07 22.50
C PHE A 855 23.58 -27.91 21.03
N ILE A 856 24.44 -28.36 20.12
CA ILE A 856 24.14 -28.46 18.70
C ILE A 856 24.17 -29.92 18.27
N SER A 857 23.19 -30.34 17.46
CA SER A 857 23.12 -31.71 16.97
C SER A 857 23.10 -31.76 15.46
N THR A 858 23.74 -32.77 14.90
CA THR A 858 23.72 -33.09 13.47
C THR A 858 23.07 -34.45 13.29
N VAL A 859 22.05 -34.54 12.45
CA VAL A 859 21.43 -35.81 12.03
C VAL A 859 22.05 -36.30 10.73
N ILE A 860 22.31 -37.58 10.66
CA ILE A 860 22.97 -38.25 9.52
C ILE A 860 22.12 -39.41 9.07
N PHE A 861 21.79 -39.46 7.78
CA PHE A 861 21.08 -40.60 7.13
C PHE A 861 21.38 -40.60 5.63
N ALA A 862 21.40 -41.75 5.00
CA ALA A 862 21.63 -41.92 3.55
C ALA A 862 22.86 -41.13 3.00
N GLY A 863 23.95 -41.05 3.79
CA GLY A 863 25.16 -40.31 3.42
C GLY A 863 25.07 -38.78 3.52
N MET A 864 23.92 -38.24 3.89
CA MET A 864 23.67 -36.80 4.08
C MET A 864 23.72 -36.42 5.56
N SER A 865 24.05 -35.12 5.85
CA SER A 865 24.12 -34.63 7.22
C SER A 865 23.48 -33.25 7.32
N PHE A 866 22.61 -33.07 8.32
CA PHE A 866 21.89 -31.82 8.57
C PHE A 866 22.16 -31.35 10.02
N ALA A 867 22.69 -30.16 10.18
CA ALA A 867 22.97 -29.56 11.50
C ALA A 867 21.83 -28.67 11.95
N GLY A 868 21.36 -28.89 13.17
CA GLY A 868 20.35 -28.00 13.79
C GLY A 868 20.97 -26.74 14.40
N GLU A 869 20.13 -25.82 14.89
CA GLU A 869 20.57 -24.64 15.62
C GLU A 869 20.94 -24.95 17.08
N PRO A 870 21.78 -24.11 17.73
CA PRO A 870 22.13 -24.30 19.15
C PRO A 870 20.89 -24.22 20.05
N CYS A 871 20.71 -25.19 20.92
CA CYS A 871 19.55 -25.33 21.80
C CYS A 871 19.96 -25.51 23.25
N SER A 872 19.07 -25.22 24.20
CA SER A 872 19.30 -25.30 25.65
C SER A 872 19.41 -26.72 26.20
N SER A 873 19.08 -27.77 25.41
CA SER A 873 19.21 -29.18 25.82
C SER A 873 19.56 -30.10 24.64
N LYS A 874 20.25 -31.20 24.91
CA LYS A 874 20.64 -32.22 23.93
C LYS A 874 19.42 -32.73 23.16
N LYS A 875 18.31 -33.01 23.85
CA LYS A 875 17.08 -33.55 23.25
C LYS A 875 16.41 -32.55 22.30
N LEU A 876 16.50 -31.26 22.63
CA LEU A 876 15.95 -30.19 21.79
C LEU A 876 16.84 -29.94 20.56
N ALA A 877 18.16 -30.02 20.69
CA ALA A 877 19.10 -29.91 19.59
C ALA A 877 18.92 -31.05 18.55
N GLU A 878 18.71 -32.27 19.03
CA GLU A 878 18.43 -33.41 18.15
C GLU A 878 17.09 -33.32 17.42
N LYS A 879 16.04 -32.77 18.09
CA LYS A 879 14.75 -32.51 17.48
C LYS A 879 14.85 -31.43 16.40
N ASN A 880 15.63 -30.36 16.68
CA ASN A 880 15.85 -29.28 15.73
C ASN A 880 16.61 -29.78 14.48
N ALA A 881 17.63 -30.62 14.63
CA ALA A 881 18.34 -31.22 13.52
C ALA A 881 17.42 -32.14 12.68
N ALA A 882 16.53 -32.91 13.33
CA ALA A 882 15.53 -33.70 12.64
C ALA A 882 14.50 -32.87 11.86
N ALA A 883 14.07 -31.73 12.43
CA ALA A 883 13.14 -30.82 11.78
C ALA A 883 13.76 -30.18 10.52
N GLN A 884 15.04 -29.82 10.56
CA GLN A 884 15.76 -29.31 9.38
C GLN A 884 15.90 -30.38 8.27
N ALA A 885 16.18 -31.60 8.64
CA ALA A 885 16.24 -32.71 7.69
C ALA A 885 14.88 -33.02 7.05
N LEU A 886 13.79 -32.97 7.82
CA LEU A 886 12.43 -33.13 7.32
C LEU A 886 12.04 -31.98 6.37
N GLN A 887 12.43 -30.75 6.71
CA GLN A 887 12.18 -29.60 5.87
C GLN A 887 12.87 -29.71 4.49
N TRP A 888 14.06 -30.30 4.46
CA TRP A 888 14.76 -30.57 3.22
C TRP A 888 14.09 -31.72 2.42
N LEU A 889 13.70 -32.82 3.08
CA LEU A 889 13.00 -33.92 2.44
C LEU A 889 11.65 -33.54 1.83
N ASN A 890 10.92 -32.62 2.47
CA ASN A 890 9.62 -32.15 2.01
C ASN A 890 9.72 -31.03 0.93
N GLY A 891 10.91 -30.50 0.65
CA GLY A 891 11.17 -29.44 -0.32
C GLY A 891 11.81 -29.89 -1.64
N GLY A 892 12.05 -31.18 -1.86
CA GLY A 892 12.77 -31.67 -3.02
C GLY A 892 11.99 -32.65 -3.87
N ASN A 893 11.22 -32.15 -4.86
CA ASN A 893 10.90 -32.92 -6.06
C ASN A 893 11.68 -32.28 -7.22
N ASP A 894 12.89 -32.75 -7.44
CA ASP A 894 13.53 -32.88 -8.75
C ASP A 894 14.85 -33.64 -8.55
N LEU A 895 14.79 -34.94 -8.76
CA LEU A 895 15.95 -35.79 -8.88
C LEU A 895 15.93 -36.43 -10.27
N SER A 896 16.60 -35.80 -11.21
CA SER A 896 17.22 -36.51 -12.32
C SER A 896 18.56 -35.88 -12.68
N SER A 897 19.61 -36.75 -12.61
CA SER A 897 20.94 -36.61 -13.20
C SER A 897 21.96 -35.62 -12.60
N ASP A 898 22.89 -36.16 -12.02
CA ASP A 898 24.33 -36.19 -12.14
C ASP A 898 25.08 -36.17 -10.80
N TYR A 899 25.55 -37.34 -10.46
CA TYR A 899 26.51 -37.56 -9.38
C TYR A 899 27.93 -37.25 -9.85
N SER A 900 28.62 -36.37 -9.18
CA SER A 900 30.08 -36.52 -9.00
C SER A 900 30.45 -36.25 -7.54
N MET A 901 30.99 -37.30 -6.92
CA MET A 901 31.58 -37.22 -5.58
C MET A 901 32.69 -36.19 -5.53
N ASN A 902 32.71 -35.43 -4.45
CA ASN A 902 33.98 -35.04 -3.84
C ASN A 902 33.84 -34.84 -2.32
N THR A 903 34.48 -35.74 -1.62
CA THR A 903 34.87 -35.61 -0.20
C THR A 903 35.75 -34.39 0.03
N PHE A 904 35.39 -33.53 0.97
CA PHE A 904 36.39 -32.67 1.62
C PHE A 904 36.06 -32.42 3.11
N SER A 905 37.14 -32.52 3.85
CA SER A 905 37.34 -32.42 5.27
C SER A 905 37.03 -31.02 5.84
N VAL A 906 36.68 -31.02 7.13
CA VAL A 906 36.64 -29.93 8.09
C VAL A 906 37.70 -28.87 7.85
N CYS A 907 37.29 -27.60 7.68
CA CYS A 907 37.95 -26.43 8.22
C CYS A 907 37.00 -25.19 8.30
N ASP A 908 37.12 -24.51 9.38
CA ASP A 908 36.45 -23.27 9.73
C ASP A 908 36.30 -22.23 8.63
N ARG A 909 35.08 -21.67 8.45
CA ARG A 909 34.87 -20.25 8.16
C ARG A 909 33.36 -19.85 8.21
N VAL A 910 33.17 -18.67 8.73
CA VAL A 910 31.97 -17.83 8.95
C VAL A 910 30.97 -17.79 7.80
N PRO A 911 29.65 -17.70 8.06
CA PRO A 911 28.59 -17.84 7.07
C PRO A 911 28.41 -16.58 6.23
N SER A 912 28.51 -16.71 4.92
CA SER A 912 28.11 -15.68 3.96
C SER A 912 26.63 -15.75 3.60
N LYS A 913 26.03 -14.58 3.55
CA LYS A 913 24.66 -14.21 3.24
C LYS A 913 24.19 -14.71 1.86
N HIS A 914 23.44 -15.81 1.79
CA HIS A 914 22.65 -16.17 0.61
C HIS A 914 21.42 -17.02 1.01
N ARG A 915 20.53 -16.48 1.85
CA ARG A 915 19.31 -17.17 2.25
C ARG A 915 17.99 -16.48 1.83
N ASP A 916 18.02 -15.30 1.24
CA ASP A 916 16.79 -14.52 1.07
C ASP A 916 16.02 -14.75 -0.24
N PHE A 917 16.61 -15.39 -1.25
CA PHE A 917 15.96 -15.54 -2.56
C PHE A 917 14.96 -16.70 -2.65
N ARG A 918 15.16 -17.79 -1.91
CA ARG A 918 14.26 -18.97 -2.00
C ARG A 918 12.97 -18.82 -1.19
N ASP A 919 12.98 -18.04 -0.11
CA ASP A 919 11.78 -17.81 0.70
C ASP A 919 10.82 -16.80 0.04
N ALA A 920 11.31 -15.91 -0.79
CA ALA A 920 10.49 -14.97 -1.55
C ALA A 920 9.68 -15.70 -2.66
N GLU A 921 10.31 -16.63 -3.35
CA GLU A 921 9.68 -17.42 -4.42
C GLU A 921 8.54 -18.33 -3.90
N LYS A 922 8.74 -18.95 -2.72
CA LYS A 922 7.71 -19.78 -2.10
C LYS A 922 6.51 -18.99 -1.56
N ARG A 923 6.73 -17.77 -1.10
CA ARG A 923 5.64 -16.89 -0.67
C ARG A 923 4.88 -16.28 -1.84
N SER A 924 5.52 -16.08 -2.99
CA SER A 924 4.87 -15.60 -4.21
C SER A 924 3.90 -16.62 -4.79
N LEU A 925 4.29 -17.89 -4.81
CA LEU A 925 3.42 -18.99 -5.26
C LEU A 925 2.20 -19.19 -4.35
N LEU A 926 2.35 -18.97 -3.04
CA LEU A 926 1.24 -18.97 -2.08
C LEU A 926 0.30 -17.78 -2.28
N TYR A 927 0.82 -16.64 -2.75
CA TYR A 927 0.04 -15.44 -3.00
C TYR A 927 -0.82 -15.59 -4.27
N ALA A 928 -0.24 -16.08 -5.35
CA ALA A 928 -0.96 -16.37 -6.60
C ALA A 928 -2.08 -17.41 -6.40
N SER A 929 -1.82 -18.45 -5.58
CA SER A 929 -2.84 -19.47 -5.27
C SER A 929 -3.95 -18.98 -4.34
N LYS A 930 -3.79 -17.82 -3.65
CA LYS A 930 -4.83 -17.24 -2.80
C LYS A 930 -5.79 -16.32 -3.55
N TRP A 931 -5.40 -15.85 -4.74
CA TRP A 931 -6.22 -14.96 -5.55
C TRP A 931 -6.95 -15.65 -6.71
N ALA A 932 -6.50 -16.83 -7.13
CA ALA A 932 -7.19 -17.70 -8.07
C ALA A 932 -8.24 -18.57 -7.38
#